data_f580b11d187b8da0427e47a5ce0aa3a2
#
_entry.id   f580b11d187b8da0427e47a5ce0aa3a2
#
_cell.length_a   1.000
_cell.length_b   1.000
_cell.length_c   1.000
_cell.angle_alpha   90.00
_cell.angle_beta   90.00
_cell.angle_gamma   90.00
#
_symmetry.space_group_name_H-M   'P 1'
#
loop_
_entity.id
_entity.type
_entity.pdbx_description
1 polymer ?
#
loop_
_entity_poly.entity_id
_entity_poly.type
_entity_poly.pdbx_seq_one_letter_code
_entity_poly.pdbx_strand_id
1 'polypeptide(L)'
;MNHGFLPISRKEMEERGWNQVDFVYVSGDAYVDHPSFGHAIITRLLEAHGFRVGIIAQPDWKDKESITEFGEPRLGFMVSAGNMDSMVNHYSVSKKRRQQDSYTPGGVMGKRPDYAAVVYGNLIRQTYKKTPIILGGIEASLRRLAHYDYWSNQLKRSILLDSGADLVSYGMGERSIIEIAEALDAGLDIKDITYIDGTVCKVKNLDSVYDAEILEPYEEMKKDKLLYAKSFYRQYCNTDPFSGKRLVEPYSDHLYVVQNPPAKPLTQQEMDDVYALPYMRTYHPSYETAGGVPAIREIKFSLISNRGCFGGCSFCALTFHQGRIIQTRSKESLIAEAKTFPEDPEFKGYIHDVGGPTANFRAPACKKQLKYGACTNKQCLFPKPCKNLIADHKEYLSILRDLRKIPGVKKVFIRSGIRFDYLLADPDDTFFKELCQYHVSGQLKVAPEHVADPVLQMMGKPENAVYERFTHKYEEINKRLGLKQYLVPYLMSSHPGSTMKEAVKLAEYLRDLGYMPEQVQDFYPTPSTISTCMYYTGVDPRTMKPVYVPKNPHEKAMQRALIQYRNPKNYDLVMEALRIADRMDLVGFDEKCLIRPRKLHSEKMQEKNGYSGRNHGGTHGGTDRKSKNPNGNSKNPGKTNGNYKNPNAGHKNTKPASTGNGRGESSSRPQKKKSIRNVHKRK
;
A
#
# COMPACT_ATOMS: atom_id res chain seq x y z
N MET A 1 18.48 -24.66 -21.51
CA MET A 1 18.11 -25.03 -20.13
C MET A 1 16.62 -24.79 -19.99
N ASN A 2 15.88 -25.77 -19.51
CA ASN A 2 14.42 -25.60 -19.32
C ASN A 2 14.21 -24.74 -18.05
N HIS A 3 14.00 -23.45 -18.22
CA HIS A 3 13.88 -22.48 -17.13
C HIS A 3 12.49 -22.48 -16.47
N GLY A 4 11.89 -23.63 -16.19
CA GLY A 4 10.62 -23.72 -15.47
C GLY A 4 10.58 -22.90 -14.17
N PHE A 5 9.49 -23.02 -13.41
CA PHE A 5 9.42 -22.41 -12.07
C PHE A 5 10.58 -22.88 -11.18
N LEU A 6 11.04 -22.02 -10.27
CA LEU A 6 11.93 -22.44 -9.19
C LEU A 6 11.21 -23.43 -8.26
N PRO A 7 11.93 -24.39 -7.65
CA PRO A 7 11.29 -25.42 -6.84
C PRO A 7 10.60 -24.86 -5.60
N ILE A 8 9.40 -25.37 -5.34
CA ILE A 8 8.64 -25.10 -4.11
C ILE A 8 8.54 -26.34 -3.20
N SER A 9 9.13 -27.45 -3.62
CA SER A 9 9.15 -28.71 -2.88
C SER A 9 10.47 -29.43 -3.04
N ARG A 10 10.78 -30.32 -2.10
CA ARG A 10 11.95 -31.21 -2.16
C ARG A 10 11.94 -32.05 -3.44
N LYS A 11 10.79 -32.54 -3.85
CA LYS A 11 10.62 -33.31 -5.09
C LYS A 11 11.06 -32.52 -6.31
N GLU A 12 10.60 -31.28 -6.47
CA GLU A 12 10.99 -30.40 -7.58
C GLU A 12 12.48 -30.02 -7.55
N MET A 13 13.07 -29.93 -6.35
CA MET A 13 14.52 -29.74 -6.15
C MET A 13 15.29 -30.97 -6.67
N GLU A 14 14.85 -32.18 -6.30
CA GLU A 14 15.47 -33.45 -6.72
C GLU A 14 15.31 -33.67 -8.24
N GLU A 15 14.18 -33.31 -8.84
CA GLU A 15 13.97 -33.36 -10.31
C GLU A 15 14.94 -32.44 -11.08
N ARG A 16 15.49 -31.40 -10.42
CA ARG A 16 16.57 -30.56 -10.97
C ARG A 16 17.97 -31.16 -10.74
N GLY A 17 18.07 -32.30 -10.08
CA GLY A 17 19.33 -32.93 -9.72
C GLY A 17 20.05 -32.27 -8.54
N TRP A 18 19.33 -31.52 -7.70
CA TRP A 18 19.91 -30.85 -6.54
C TRP A 18 19.68 -31.67 -5.27
N ASN A 19 20.73 -31.88 -4.50
CA ASN A 19 20.66 -32.54 -3.20
C ASN A 19 20.40 -31.54 -2.07
N GLN A 20 20.75 -30.26 -2.26
CA GLN A 20 20.60 -29.19 -1.31
C GLN A 20 20.49 -27.85 -2.06
N VAL A 21 19.71 -26.94 -1.54
CA VAL A 21 19.65 -25.55 -2.02
C VAL A 21 20.70 -24.69 -1.32
N ASP A 22 21.16 -23.64 -1.97
CA ASP A 22 22.05 -22.66 -1.38
C ASP A 22 21.26 -21.68 -0.52
N PHE A 23 20.10 -21.25 -1.02
CA PHE A 23 19.17 -20.39 -0.28
C PHE A 23 17.75 -20.93 -0.30
N VAL A 24 17.03 -20.68 0.81
CA VAL A 24 15.57 -20.83 0.87
C VAL A 24 14.97 -19.45 0.98
N TYR A 25 14.10 -19.08 0.04
CA TYR A 25 13.35 -17.83 0.09
C TYR A 25 11.95 -18.05 0.69
N VAL A 26 11.69 -17.43 1.85
CA VAL A 26 10.39 -17.48 2.54
C VAL A 26 9.60 -16.22 2.23
N SER A 27 8.45 -16.38 1.59
CA SER A 27 7.59 -15.27 1.15
C SER A 27 6.25 -15.24 1.86
N GLY A 28 5.78 -14.05 2.25
CA GLY A 28 4.43 -13.82 2.69
C GLY A 28 3.38 -13.82 1.56
N ASP A 29 3.81 -13.70 0.31
CA ASP A 29 2.96 -13.85 -0.88
C ASP A 29 3.03 -15.28 -1.42
N ALA A 30 1.99 -15.72 -2.14
CA ALA A 30 2.06 -16.88 -3.01
C ALA A 30 3.15 -16.71 -4.07
N TYR A 31 3.72 -17.80 -4.55
CA TYR A 31 4.76 -17.74 -5.58
C TYR A 31 4.17 -17.35 -6.94
N VAL A 32 4.43 -16.12 -7.33
CA VAL A 32 4.16 -15.55 -8.66
C VAL A 32 5.51 -15.18 -9.28
N ASP A 33 5.89 -15.90 -10.32
CA ASP A 33 7.16 -15.69 -11.01
C ASP A 33 7.02 -14.60 -12.09
N HIS A 34 6.94 -13.35 -11.62
CA HIS A 34 6.75 -12.19 -12.47
C HIS A 34 7.61 -11.01 -11.96
N PRO A 35 8.21 -10.18 -12.84
CA PRO A 35 9.10 -9.09 -12.44
C PRO A 35 8.43 -7.93 -11.69
N SER A 36 7.13 -8.02 -11.44
CA SER A 36 6.41 -7.15 -10.50
C SER A 36 6.47 -7.63 -9.05
N PHE A 37 7.06 -8.78 -8.78
CA PHE A 37 7.20 -9.37 -7.45
C PHE A 37 8.66 -9.40 -7.02
N GLY A 38 8.94 -8.84 -5.84
CA GLY A 38 10.31 -8.77 -5.32
C GLY A 38 10.94 -10.14 -5.11
N HIS A 39 10.16 -11.14 -4.66
CA HIS A 39 10.68 -12.51 -4.50
C HIS A 39 11.11 -13.11 -5.85
N ALA A 40 10.36 -12.90 -6.93
CA ALA A 40 10.72 -13.42 -8.24
C ALA A 40 12.02 -12.76 -8.74
N ILE A 41 12.16 -11.44 -8.58
CA ILE A 41 13.38 -10.73 -9.00
C ILE A 41 14.60 -11.27 -8.26
N ILE A 42 14.55 -11.34 -6.93
CA ILE A 42 15.69 -11.75 -6.10
C ILE A 42 16.06 -13.21 -6.36
N THR A 43 15.07 -14.09 -6.43
CA THR A 43 15.36 -15.53 -6.63
C THR A 43 15.87 -15.85 -8.03
N ARG A 44 15.31 -15.18 -9.07
CA ARG A 44 15.82 -15.34 -10.45
C ARG A 44 17.21 -14.73 -10.63
N LEU A 45 17.48 -13.62 -9.96
CA LEU A 45 18.80 -13.00 -9.97
C LEU A 45 19.85 -13.92 -9.34
N LEU A 46 19.55 -14.55 -8.21
CA LEU A 46 20.42 -15.54 -7.56
C LEU A 46 20.63 -16.76 -8.45
N GLU A 47 19.56 -17.29 -9.09
CA GLU A 47 19.67 -18.39 -10.07
C GLU A 47 20.60 -18.02 -11.22
N ALA A 48 20.49 -16.80 -11.76
CA ALA A 48 21.36 -16.31 -12.84
C ALA A 48 22.84 -16.20 -12.42
N HIS A 49 23.11 -16.04 -11.12
CA HIS A 49 24.47 -16.05 -10.55
C HIS A 49 24.93 -17.44 -10.08
N GLY A 50 24.18 -18.48 -10.44
CA GLY A 50 24.57 -19.88 -10.20
C GLY A 50 24.16 -20.44 -8.83
N PHE A 51 23.40 -19.71 -8.03
CA PHE A 51 22.89 -20.21 -6.75
C PHE A 51 21.62 -21.03 -6.92
N ARG A 52 21.51 -22.13 -6.18
CA ARG A 52 20.31 -22.99 -6.12
C ARG A 52 19.34 -22.43 -5.10
N VAL A 53 18.14 -22.04 -5.53
CA VAL A 53 17.16 -21.37 -4.67
C VAL A 53 15.86 -22.17 -4.62
N GLY A 54 15.40 -22.50 -3.40
CA GLY A 54 14.08 -23.03 -3.13
C GLY A 54 13.15 -21.94 -2.59
N ILE A 55 11.85 -22.04 -2.89
CA ILE A 55 10.86 -21.04 -2.45
C ILE A 55 9.83 -21.70 -1.55
N ILE A 56 9.68 -21.19 -0.33
CA ILE A 56 8.60 -21.51 0.59
C ILE A 56 7.63 -20.32 0.65
N ALA A 57 6.51 -20.44 -0.06
CA ALA A 57 5.51 -19.39 -0.16
C ALA A 57 4.40 -19.60 0.87
N GLN A 58 4.17 -18.62 1.74
CA GLN A 58 3.12 -18.63 2.77
C GLN A 58 3.15 -19.89 3.67
N PRO A 59 4.31 -20.19 4.32
CA PRO A 59 4.35 -21.33 5.26
C PRO A 59 3.30 -21.17 6.36
N ASP A 60 2.81 -22.29 6.89
CA ASP A 60 1.94 -22.24 8.05
C ASP A 60 2.72 -21.76 9.28
N TRP A 61 2.54 -20.50 9.61
CA TRP A 61 3.26 -19.84 10.70
C TRP A 61 2.93 -20.39 12.10
N LYS A 62 1.98 -21.32 12.21
CA LYS A 62 1.64 -22.04 13.44
C LYS A 62 2.37 -23.38 13.55
N ASP A 63 2.97 -23.81 12.45
CA ASP A 63 3.69 -25.07 12.38
C ASP A 63 5.14 -24.82 11.94
N LYS A 64 6.10 -25.10 12.83
CA LYS A 64 7.52 -24.94 12.56
C LYS A 64 8.06 -25.89 11.48
N GLU A 65 7.38 -27.00 11.23
CA GLU A 65 7.79 -27.93 10.17
C GLU A 65 7.53 -27.37 8.77
N SER A 66 6.64 -26.39 8.65
CA SER A 66 6.29 -25.77 7.37
C SER A 66 7.46 -25.04 6.69
N ILE A 67 8.56 -24.76 7.40
CA ILE A 67 9.76 -24.11 6.85
C ILE A 67 10.90 -25.12 6.59
N THR A 68 10.66 -26.42 6.77
CA THR A 68 11.71 -27.46 6.64
C THR A 68 11.68 -28.19 5.30
N GLU A 69 10.83 -27.80 4.36
CA GLU A 69 10.60 -28.48 3.05
C GLU A 69 11.89 -28.82 2.31
N PHE A 70 12.87 -27.91 2.31
CA PHE A 70 14.17 -28.09 1.65
C PHE A 70 15.28 -28.57 2.61
N GLY A 71 15.00 -28.74 3.89
CA GLY A 71 16.02 -28.93 4.90
C GLY A 71 16.80 -27.63 5.18
N GLU A 72 18.00 -27.77 5.77
CA GLU A 72 18.87 -26.63 6.04
C GLU A 72 19.57 -26.18 4.75
N PRO A 73 19.42 -24.93 4.33
CA PRO A 73 20.13 -24.40 3.16
C PRO A 73 21.61 -24.25 3.44
N ARG A 74 22.45 -24.33 2.42
CA ARG A 74 23.91 -24.23 2.54
C ARG A 74 24.37 -22.84 3.03
N LEU A 75 23.72 -21.76 2.55
CA LEU A 75 24.13 -20.36 2.83
C LEU A 75 23.14 -19.61 3.70
N GLY A 76 21.83 -19.85 3.59
CA GLY A 76 20.90 -19.17 4.48
C GLY A 76 19.47 -19.04 3.98
N PHE A 77 18.65 -18.41 4.82
CA PHE A 77 17.26 -18.06 4.53
C PHE A 77 17.14 -16.58 4.15
N MET A 78 16.33 -16.30 3.16
CA MET A 78 15.87 -14.96 2.79
C MET A 78 14.38 -14.85 3.11
N VAL A 79 13.97 -13.76 3.74
CA VAL A 79 12.61 -13.61 4.24
C VAL A 79 12.02 -12.27 3.83
N SER A 80 10.81 -12.30 3.25
CA SER A 80 10.03 -11.10 3.02
C SER A 80 8.56 -11.28 3.39
N ALA A 81 7.91 -10.19 3.75
CA ALA A 81 6.46 -10.17 3.98
C ALA A 81 5.64 -10.23 2.68
N GLY A 82 6.30 -10.15 1.52
CA GLY A 82 5.68 -10.05 0.21
C GLY A 82 5.76 -8.65 -0.39
N ASN A 83 4.96 -8.39 -1.43
CA ASN A 83 4.94 -7.11 -2.15
C ASN A 83 4.39 -5.94 -1.32
N MET A 84 3.61 -6.25 -0.29
CA MET A 84 3.08 -5.26 0.64
C MET A 84 3.53 -5.55 2.06
N ASP A 85 3.61 -4.50 2.87
CA ASP A 85 3.67 -4.61 4.32
C ASP A 85 2.46 -5.42 4.83
N SER A 86 2.69 -6.44 5.66
CA SER A 86 1.65 -7.36 6.12
C SER A 86 0.52 -6.65 6.86
N MET A 87 0.87 -5.67 7.70
CA MET A 87 -0.12 -4.92 8.47
C MET A 87 -0.97 -4.01 7.58
N VAL A 88 -0.34 -3.35 6.58
CA VAL A 88 -1.06 -2.54 5.58
C VAL A 88 -1.96 -3.40 4.71
N ASN A 89 -1.52 -4.61 4.36
CA ASN A 89 -2.33 -5.56 3.59
C ASN A 89 -3.52 -6.09 4.39
N HIS A 90 -3.35 -6.38 5.67
CA HIS A 90 -4.38 -7.01 6.49
C HIS A 90 -5.42 -6.05 7.03
N TYR A 91 -5.07 -4.80 7.29
CA TYR A 91 -5.93 -3.88 8.02
C TYR A 91 -6.21 -2.59 7.24
N SER A 92 -7.40 -2.06 7.43
CA SER A 92 -7.74 -0.69 7.06
C SER A 92 -7.16 0.30 8.08
N VAL A 93 -7.20 1.60 7.76
CA VAL A 93 -6.80 2.67 8.70
C VAL A 93 -7.62 2.64 10.01
N SER A 94 -8.87 2.21 9.96
CA SER A 94 -9.71 2.01 11.15
C SER A 94 -9.41 0.71 11.91
N LYS A 95 -8.28 0.06 11.63
CA LYS A 95 -7.81 -1.20 12.20
C LYS A 95 -8.80 -2.37 12.02
N LYS A 96 -9.69 -2.29 11.03
CA LYS A 96 -10.58 -3.40 10.66
C LYS A 96 -9.86 -4.33 9.71
N ARG A 97 -9.91 -5.63 10.00
CA ARG A 97 -9.30 -6.66 9.15
C ARG A 97 -10.00 -6.70 7.79
N ARG A 98 -9.23 -6.79 6.72
CA ARG A 98 -9.73 -6.97 5.36
C ARG A 98 -10.23 -8.41 5.18
N GLN A 99 -11.12 -8.62 4.23
CA GLN A 99 -11.73 -9.92 3.97
C GLN A 99 -10.98 -10.70 2.87
N GLN A 100 -10.16 -10.05 2.08
CA GLN A 100 -9.45 -10.63 0.96
C GLN A 100 -7.99 -10.21 0.95
N ASP A 101 -7.11 -11.13 0.54
CA ASP A 101 -5.70 -10.90 0.25
C ASP A 101 -5.43 -11.29 -1.21
N SER A 102 -5.24 -10.31 -2.08
CA SER A 102 -5.01 -10.55 -3.51
C SER A 102 -3.71 -11.31 -3.82
N TYR A 103 -2.80 -11.38 -2.88
CA TYR A 103 -1.51 -12.07 -3.01
C TYR A 103 -1.53 -13.51 -2.50
N THR A 104 -2.71 -14.03 -2.16
CA THR A 104 -2.91 -15.39 -1.66
C THR A 104 -3.73 -16.20 -2.67
N PRO A 105 -3.50 -17.53 -2.80
CA PRO A 105 -4.31 -18.37 -3.67
C PRO A 105 -5.80 -18.25 -3.36
N GLY A 106 -6.61 -18.03 -4.39
CA GLY A 106 -8.06 -17.79 -4.25
C GLY A 106 -8.44 -16.48 -3.53
N GLY A 107 -7.49 -15.62 -3.20
CA GLY A 107 -7.74 -14.37 -2.47
C GLY A 107 -8.07 -14.57 -0.99
N VAL A 108 -7.73 -15.72 -0.40
CA VAL A 108 -8.10 -16.10 0.96
C VAL A 108 -7.28 -15.34 2.00
N MET A 109 -7.96 -14.58 2.89
CA MET A 109 -7.31 -13.86 3.98
C MET A 109 -6.86 -14.79 5.11
N GLY A 110 -5.67 -14.51 5.69
CA GLY A 110 -5.21 -15.14 6.94
C GLY A 110 -4.13 -16.20 6.77
N LYS A 111 -3.67 -16.47 5.54
CA LYS A 111 -2.50 -17.33 5.33
C LYS A 111 -1.21 -16.66 5.75
N ARG A 112 -1.06 -15.39 5.45
CA ARG A 112 0.06 -14.57 5.92
C ARG A 112 -0.19 -14.16 7.37
N PRO A 113 0.82 -14.22 8.28
CA PRO A 113 0.70 -13.68 9.65
C PRO A 113 0.78 -12.15 9.67
N ASP A 114 0.33 -11.55 10.76
CA ASP A 114 0.64 -10.16 11.09
C ASP A 114 2.14 -10.04 11.38
N TYR A 115 2.79 -8.93 10.98
CA TYR A 115 4.24 -8.75 11.07
C TYR A 115 5.02 -9.93 10.47
N ALA A 116 4.68 -10.29 9.25
CA ALA A 116 5.10 -11.53 8.60
C ALA A 116 6.62 -11.75 8.62
N ALA A 117 7.41 -10.72 8.34
CA ALA A 117 8.87 -10.84 8.35
C ALA A 117 9.42 -11.18 9.75
N VAL A 118 8.82 -10.64 10.82
CA VAL A 118 9.18 -10.97 12.21
C VAL A 118 8.79 -12.40 12.55
N VAL A 119 7.58 -12.79 12.22
CA VAL A 119 7.06 -14.13 12.53
C VAL A 119 7.85 -15.21 11.81
N TYR A 120 8.09 -15.06 10.52
CA TYR A 120 8.86 -16.04 9.73
C TYR A 120 10.33 -16.10 10.17
N GLY A 121 10.98 -14.97 10.43
CA GLY A 121 12.34 -14.96 10.96
C GLY A 121 12.47 -15.73 12.28
N ASN A 122 11.55 -15.50 13.22
CA ASN A 122 11.52 -16.22 14.49
C ASN A 122 11.19 -17.71 14.33
N LEU A 123 10.29 -18.07 13.39
CA LEU A 123 9.94 -19.46 13.08
C LEU A 123 11.18 -20.22 12.56
N ILE A 124 11.94 -19.62 11.65
CA ILE A 124 13.20 -20.17 11.12
C ILE A 124 14.22 -20.31 12.26
N ARG A 125 14.40 -19.26 13.07
CA ARG A 125 15.39 -19.28 14.16
C ARG A 125 15.07 -20.32 15.25
N GLN A 126 13.81 -20.67 15.44
CA GLN A 126 13.42 -21.76 16.37
C GLN A 126 13.91 -23.13 15.89
N THR A 127 13.89 -23.35 14.57
CA THR A 127 14.31 -24.62 13.94
C THR A 127 15.83 -24.62 13.66
N TYR A 128 16.33 -23.60 12.98
CA TYR A 128 17.71 -23.46 12.53
C TYR A 128 18.43 -22.38 13.35
N LYS A 129 19.17 -22.83 14.39
CA LYS A 129 19.75 -21.93 15.41
C LYS A 129 20.87 -21.03 14.89
N LYS A 130 21.65 -21.50 13.90
CA LYS A 130 22.88 -20.82 13.44
C LYS A 130 22.84 -20.40 11.98
N THR A 131 21.91 -20.94 11.20
CA THR A 131 21.80 -20.64 9.77
C THR A 131 21.51 -19.17 9.56
N PRO A 132 22.20 -18.48 8.63
CA PRO A 132 21.98 -17.08 8.35
C PRO A 132 20.52 -16.77 7.95
N ILE A 133 19.97 -15.67 8.46
CA ILE A 133 18.64 -15.17 8.12
C ILE A 133 18.76 -13.72 7.67
N ILE A 134 18.39 -13.47 6.42
CA ILE A 134 18.44 -12.15 5.77
C ILE A 134 16.99 -11.69 5.53
N LEU A 135 16.59 -10.59 6.15
CA LEU A 135 15.29 -9.98 5.86
C LEU A 135 15.38 -9.04 4.65
N GLY A 136 14.31 -8.99 3.87
CA GLY A 136 14.19 -8.06 2.75
C GLY A 136 12.75 -7.58 2.52
N GLY A 137 12.55 -6.84 1.43
CA GLY A 137 11.26 -6.31 1.02
C GLY A 137 10.83 -5.06 1.80
N ILE A 138 9.62 -4.57 1.48
CA ILE A 138 9.14 -3.28 1.99
C ILE A 138 8.93 -3.26 3.50
N GLU A 139 8.43 -4.33 4.08
CA GLU A 139 8.18 -4.41 5.54
C GLU A 139 9.47 -4.27 6.34
N ALA A 140 10.52 -4.98 5.95
CA ALA A 140 11.84 -4.88 6.57
C ALA A 140 12.49 -3.51 6.32
N SER A 141 12.39 -2.99 5.09
CA SER A 141 12.93 -1.67 4.74
C SER A 141 12.36 -0.55 5.60
N LEU A 142 11.05 -0.56 5.85
CA LEU A 142 10.37 0.49 6.62
C LEU A 142 10.53 0.35 8.14
N ARG A 143 11.02 -0.81 8.62
CA ARG A 143 11.21 -1.10 10.05
C ARG A 143 12.67 -1.35 10.43
N ARG A 144 13.60 -0.97 9.55
CA ARG A 144 15.04 -1.25 9.71
C ARG A 144 15.72 -0.56 10.90
N LEU A 145 15.18 0.58 11.34
CA LEU A 145 15.57 1.31 12.54
C LEU A 145 14.35 1.52 13.45
N ALA A 146 14.48 2.26 14.54
CA ALA A 146 13.36 2.62 15.40
C ALA A 146 12.26 3.32 14.60
N HIS A 147 11.03 2.86 14.78
CA HIS A 147 9.88 3.34 14.00
C HIS A 147 8.60 3.35 14.83
N TYR A 148 7.72 4.29 14.50
CA TYR A 148 6.38 4.28 15.09
C TYR A 148 5.51 3.22 14.41
N ASP A 149 4.95 2.33 15.23
CA ASP A 149 3.99 1.33 14.81
C ASP A 149 2.56 1.77 15.11
N TYR A 150 1.78 1.98 14.06
CA TYR A 150 0.41 2.49 14.16
C TYR A 150 -0.55 1.54 14.90
N TRP A 151 -0.37 0.22 14.71
CA TRP A 151 -1.31 -0.77 15.26
C TRP A 151 -1.15 -0.94 16.76
N SER A 152 0.07 -0.99 17.27
CA SER A 152 0.37 -1.02 18.70
C SER A 152 0.40 0.37 19.34
N ASN A 153 0.42 1.45 18.53
CA ASN A 153 0.57 2.84 18.97
C ASN A 153 1.82 3.08 19.82
N GLN A 154 2.92 2.44 19.44
CA GLN A 154 4.19 2.49 20.18
C GLN A 154 5.36 2.74 19.24
N LEU A 155 6.45 3.28 19.78
CA LEU A 155 7.75 3.25 19.13
C LEU A 155 8.33 1.84 19.28
N LYS A 156 8.59 1.18 18.14
CA LYS A 156 9.22 -0.14 18.06
C LYS A 156 10.70 0.02 17.74
N ARG A 157 11.49 -0.93 18.20
CA ARG A 157 12.91 -1.04 17.84
C ARG A 157 13.09 -1.59 16.43
N SER A 158 14.32 -1.63 15.95
CA SER A 158 14.66 -2.23 14.66
C SER A 158 14.08 -3.64 14.51
N ILE A 159 13.50 -3.93 13.34
CA ILE A 159 12.98 -5.27 12.98
C ILE A 159 14.08 -6.35 13.10
N LEU A 160 15.35 -5.98 12.87
CA LEU A 160 16.49 -6.87 12.99
C LEU A 160 16.60 -7.50 14.40
N LEU A 161 16.20 -6.75 15.43
CA LEU A 161 16.24 -7.21 16.81
C LEU A 161 15.01 -8.03 17.23
N ASP A 162 13.88 -7.83 16.54
CA ASP A 162 12.61 -8.50 16.87
C ASP A 162 12.40 -9.82 16.13
N SER A 163 13.08 -10.01 14.99
CA SER A 163 12.85 -11.13 14.06
C SER A 163 13.78 -12.31 14.21
N GLY A 164 14.80 -12.22 15.10
CA GLY A 164 15.86 -13.24 15.18
C GLY A 164 16.77 -13.31 13.95
N ALA A 165 16.66 -12.37 13.01
CA ALA A 165 17.49 -12.29 11.82
C ALA A 165 18.90 -11.77 12.11
N ASP A 166 19.81 -11.97 11.17
CA ASP A 166 21.21 -11.56 11.27
C ASP A 166 21.46 -10.28 10.48
N LEU A 167 20.78 -10.10 9.35
CA LEU A 167 20.98 -8.98 8.43
C LEU A 167 19.63 -8.53 7.83
N VAL A 168 19.53 -7.26 7.51
CA VAL A 168 18.44 -6.70 6.67
C VAL A 168 19.04 -6.17 5.38
N SER A 169 18.57 -6.64 4.22
CA SER A 169 18.80 -5.99 2.93
C SER A 169 17.60 -5.08 2.65
N TYR A 170 17.80 -3.76 2.67
CA TYR A 170 16.74 -2.79 2.51
C TYR A 170 16.79 -2.08 1.16
N GLY A 171 15.66 -1.55 0.76
CA GLY A 171 15.55 -0.85 -0.52
C GLY A 171 15.37 -1.80 -1.70
N MET A 172 15.95 -1.45 -2.84
CA MET A 172 16.05 -2.31 -4.01
C MET A 172 17.30 -3.19 -3.85
N GLY A 173 17.07 -4.46 -3.56
CA GLY A 173 18.08 -5.35 -3.01
C GLY A 173 18.96 -6.09 -4.03
N GLU A 174 18.86 -5.79 -5.34
CA GLU A 174 19.52 -6.59 -6.38
C GLU A 174 21.04 -6.65 -6.21
N ARG A 175 21.70 -5.50 -5.92
CA ARG A 175 23.15 -5.48 -5.70
C ARG A 175 23.53 -6.11 -4.38
N SER A 176 22.90 -5.65 -3.30
CA SER A 176 23.26 -6.09 -1.95
C SER A 176 23.06 -7.59 -1.75
N ILE A 177 22.05 -8.20 -2.37
CA ILE A 177 21.79 -9.62 -2.20
C ILE A 177 22.86 -10.50 -2.89
N ILE A 178 23.37 -10.06 -4.03
CA ILE A 178 24.47 -10.77 -4.71
C ILE A 178 25.77 -10.64 -3.93
N GLU A 179 26.11 -9.43 -3.48
CA GLU A 179 27.30 -9.22 -2.64
C GLU A 179 27.24 -10.03 -1.33
N ILE A 180 26.04 -10.13 -0.70
CA ILE A 180 25.85 -10.99 0.49
C ILE A 180 26.00 -12.47 0.12
N ALA A 181 25.41 -12.91 -0.99
CA ALA A 181 25.47 -14.31 -1.42
C ALA A 181 26.92 -14.74 -1.74
N GLU A 182 27.67 -13.91 -2.44
CA GLU A 182 29.08 -14.13 -2.76
C GLU A 182 29.95 -14.14 -1.51
N ALA A 183 29.71 -13.23 -0.54
CA ALA A 183 30.43 -13.19 0.71
C ALA A 183 30.21 -14.46 1.55
N LEU A 184 28.96 -14.94 1.64
CA LEU A 184 28.63 -16.20 2.33
C LEU A 184 29.22 -17.41 1.61
N ASP A 185 29.19 -17.43 0.29
CA ASP A 185 29.76 -18.51 -0.54
C ASP A 185 31.29 -18.57 -0.41
N ALA A 186 31.93 -17.42 -0.25
CA ALA A 186 33.36 -17.33 0.06
C ALA A 186 33.70 -17.73 1.50
N GLY A 187 32.70 -18.09 2.33
CA GLY A 187 32.90 -18.59 3.70
C GLY A 187 32.94 -17.51 4.77
N LEU A 188 32.54 -16.26 4.50
CA LEU A 188 32.40 -15.24 5.55
C LEU A 188 31.23 -15.58 6.46
N ASP A 189 31.43 -15.37 7.78
CA ASP A 189 30.32 -15.44 8.72
C ASP A 189 29.39 -14.24 8.54
N ILE A 190 28.08 -14.46 8.55
CA ILE A 190 27.06 -13.42 8.36
C ILE A 190 27.25 -12.21 9.30
N LYS A 191 27.75 -12.42 10.50
CA LYS A 191 28.01 -11.36 11.48
C LYS A 191 29.15 -10.42 11.08
N ASP A 192 30.07 -10.88 10.20
CA ASP A 192 31.20 -10.13 9.70
C ASP A 192 30.86 -9.33 8.42
N ILE A 193 29.68 -9.58 7.84
CA ILE A 193 29.14 -8.84 6.70
C ILE A 193 28.51 -7.53 7.22
N THR A 194 29.35 -6.56 7.56
CA THR A 194 28.93 -5.27 8.16
C THR A 194 29.12 -4.07 7.23
N TYR A 195 29.59 -4.28 6.00
CA TYR A 195 30.13 -3.25 5.11
C TYR A 195 29.33 -3.04 3.82
N ILE A 196 28.40 -3.94 3.49
CA ILE A 196 27.67 -3.90 2.21
C ILE A 196 26.63 -2.79 2.22
N ASP A 197 26.63 -1.92 1.19
CA ASP A 197 25.64 -0.88 1.00
C ASP A 197 24.22 -1.48 0.86
N GLY A 198 23.21 -0.78 1.38
CA GLY A 198 21.81 -1.26 1.37
C GLY A 198 21.52 -2.31 2.45
N THR A 199 22.40 -2.45 3.47
CA THR A 199 22.19 -3.40 4.56
C THR A 199 22.05 -2.74 5.92
N VAL A 200 21.47 -3.49 6.87
CA VAL A 200 21.47 -3.15 8.29
C VAL A 200 21.94 -4.36 9.08
N CYS A 201 22.96 -4.17 9.88
CA CYS A 201 23.56 -5.20 10.72
C CYS A 201 23.54 -4.81 12.22
N LYS A 202 23.88 -5.72 13.09
CA LYS A 202 24.04 -5.48 14.53
C LYS A 202 25.47 -5.74 14.96
N VAL A 203 26.02 -4.84 15.78
CA VAL A 203 27.38 -4.94 16.29
C VAL A 203 27.42 -4.75 17.81
N LYS A 204 28.42 -5.29 18.46
CA LYS A 204 28.59 -5.19 19.92
C LYS A 204 29.37 -3.96 20.36
N ASN A 205 30.24 -3.44 19.51
CA ASN A 205 31.01 -2.22 19.69
C ASN A 205 31.15 -1.47 18.38
N LEU A 206 31.71 -0.29 18.39
CA LEU A 206 31.85 0.58 17.22
C LEU A 206 33.30 0.62 16.69
N ASP A 207 34.18 -0.26 17.12
CA ASP A 207 35.63 -0.23 16.79
C ASP A 207 35.85 -0.35 15.26
N SER A 208 34.96 -1.07 14.55
CA SER A 208 35.02 -1.26 13.09
C SER A 208 34.02 -0.39 12.31
N VAL A 209 33.31 0.53 12.98
CA VAL A 209 32.28 1.37 12.36
C VAL A 209 32.83 2.78 12.14
N TYR A 210 33.27 3.07 10.92
CA TYR A 210 33.87 4.36 10.56
C TYR A 210 32.85 5.23 9.82
N ASP A 211 33.06 6.55 9.89
CA ASP A 211 32.32 7.57 9.14
C ASP A 211 30.80 7.51 9.33
N ALA A 212 30.39 7.26 10.59
CA ALA A 212 29.01 7.04 10.94
C ALA A 212 28.42 8.22 11.72
N GLU A 213 27.14 8.47 11.50
CA GLU A 213 26.32 9.40 12.29
C GLU A 213 25.60 8.62 13.38
N ILE A 214 25.85 8.95 14.66
CA ILE A 214 25.20 8.31 15.79
C ILE A 214 23.85 8.98 16.04
N LEU A 215 22.79 8.20 15.96
CA LEU A 215 21.41 8.62 16.24
C LEU A 215 21.17 8.66 17.76
N GLU A 216 20.02 9.20 18.14
CA GLU A 216 19.54 9.19 19.52
C GLU A 216 19.33 7.75 20.00
N PRO A 217 19.69 7.40 21.27
CA PRO A 217 19.47 6.06 21.82
C PRO A 217 17.97 5.69 21.85
N TYR A 218 17.66 4.43 21.51
CA TYR A 218 16.28 3.96 21.42
C TYR A 218 15.47 4.19 22.73
N GLU A 219 16.07 3.91 23.90
CA GLU A 219 15.38 4.05 25.19
C GLU A 219 15.09 5.52 25.55
N GLU A 220 15.87 6.48 25.03
CA GLU A 220 15.62 7.89 25.17
C GLU A 220 14.49 8.34 24.22
N MET A 221 14.51 7.88 22.97
CA MET A 221 13.46 8.15 21.99
C MET A 221 12.07 7.64 22.44
N LYS A 222 12.02 6.54 23.21
CA LYS A 222 10.77 6.05 23.82
C LYS A 222 10.19 7.01 24.84
N LYS A 223 11.04 7.73 25.57
CA LYS A 223 10.64 8.68 26.62
C LYS A 223 10.29 10.05 26.04
N ASP A 224 11.01 10.48 25.01
CA ASP A 224 10.86 11.78 24.40
C ASP A 224 10.60 11.67 22.87
N LYS A 225 9.38 12.04 22.46
CA LYS A 225 8.95 12.04 21.06
C LYS A 225 9.73 13.05 20.20
N LEU A 226 10.27 14.11 20.80
CA LEU A 226 11.06 15.10 20.05
C LEU A 226 12.43 14.53 19.68
N LEU A 227 13.03 13.69 20.53
CA LEU A 227 14.24 12.94 20.17
C LEU A 227 13.98 11.99 19.02
N TYR A 228 12.83 11.29 19.03
CA TYR A 228 12.45 10.47 17.88
C TYR A 228 12.27 11.31 16.59
N ALA A 229 11.67 12.50 16.68
CA ALA A 229 11.51 13.36 15.51
C ALA A 229 12.88 13.80 14.93
N LYS A 230 13.86 14.09 15.79
CA LYS A 230 15.24 14.42 15.39
C LYS A 230 15.93 13.24 14.72
N SER A 231 15.90 12.06 15.38
CA SER A 231 16.47 10.82 14.84
C SER A 231 15.87 10.49 13.48
N PHE A 232 14.53 10.52 13.37
CA PHE A 232 13.83 10.27 12.12
C PHE A 232 14.26 11.24 10.99
N TYR A 233 14.44 12.53 11.29
CA TYR A 233 14.87 13.50 10.28
C TYR A 233 16.29 13.21 9.78
N ARG A 234 17.19 12.78 10.66
CA ARG A 234 18.53 12.30 10.26
C ARG A 234 18.44 11.08 9.35
N GLN A 235 17.57 10.10 9.67
CA GLN A 235 17.31 8.96 8.80
C GLN A 235 16.81 9.41 7.43
N TYR A 236 15.88 10.37 7.38
CA TYR A 236 15.34 10.91 6.14
C TYR A 236 16.42 11.61 5.29
N CYS A 237 17.30 12.37 5.91
CA CYS A 237 18.40 13.05 5.21
C CYS A 237 19.43 12.07 4.63
N ASN A 238 19.51 10.85 5.16
CA ASN A 238 20.47 9.82 4.75
C ASN A 238 19.83 8.73 3.85
N THR A 239 18.76 9.06 3.11
CA THR A 239 18.11 8.14 2.15
C THR A 239 18.70 8.17 0.74
N ASP A 240 19.72 8.99 0.49
CA ASP A 240 20.35 9.11 -0.83
C ASP A 240 21.60 8.24 -0.94
N PRO A 241 21.76 7.45 -2.02
CA PRO A 241 22.89 6.52 -2.18
C PRO A 241 24.24 7.18 -2.46
N PHE A 242 24.27 8.48 -2.81
CA PHE A 242 25.52 9.20 -3.11
C PHE A 242 26.01 10.05 -1.95
N SER A 243 25.10 10.55 -1.12
CA SER A 243 25.40 11.47 -0.02
C SER A 243 24.99 10.94 1.35
N GLY A 244 24.29 9.81 1.42
CA GLY A 244 23.88 9.17 2.65
C GLY A 244 25.08 8.65 3.43
N LYS A 245 25.04 8.82 4.76
CA LYS A 245 26.03 8.31 5.69
C LYS A 245 25.58 7.00 6.31
N ARG A 246 26.52 6.28 6.88
CA ARG A 246 26.24 5.19 7.81
C ARG A 246 25.56 5.76 9.05
N LEU A 247 24.52 5.08 9.54
CA LEU A 247 23.78 5.48 10.73
C LEU A 247 23.93 4.42 11.81
N VAL A 248 24.17 4.86 13.05
CA VAL A 248 24.27 3.97 14.22
C VAL A 248 23.16 4.31 15.19
N GLU A 249 22.33 3.36 15.52
CA GLU A 249 21.26 3.48 16.51
C GLU A 249 21.63 2.67 17.75
N PRO A 250 21.94 3.33 18.91
CA PRO A 250 22.30 2.66 20.15
C PRO A 250 21.08 2.03 20.86
N TYR A 251 21.23 0.79 21.33
CA TYR A 251 20.23 0.08 22.14
C TYR A 251 20.73 -0.21 23.57
N SER A 252 22.03 -0.42 23.71
CA SER A 252 22.75 -0.53 24.98
C SER A 252 24.24 -0.32 24.72
N ASP A 253 25.08 -0.39 25.79
CA ASP A 253 26.54 -0.25 25.69
C ASP A 253 27.20 -1.36 24.85
N HIS A 254 26.49 -2.45 24.59
CA HIS A 254 26.98 -3.61 23.82
C HIS A 254 26.05 -4.06 22.72
N LEU A 255 25.13 -3.18 22.27
CA LEU A 255 24.20 -3.49 21.17
C LEU A 255 23.89 -2.23 20.37
N TYR A 256 24.38 -2.22 19.15
CA TYR A 256 24.14 -1.16 18.17
C TYR A 256 23.56 -1.77 16.89
N VAL A 257 22.61 -1.07 16.30
CA VAL A 257 22.12 -1.35 14.95
C VAL A 257 22.77 -0.36 14.01
N VAL A 258 23.44 -0.86 13.00
CA VAL A 258 24.20 -0.08 12.02
C VAL A 258 23.51 -0.20 10.67
N GLN A 259 23.01 0.92 10.13
CA GLN A 259 22.51 1.02 8.77
C GLN A 259 23.63 1.54 7.86
N ASN A 260 24.05 0.75 6.90
CA ASN A 260 24.94 1.19 5.83
C ASN A 260 24.21 2.16 4.88
N PRO A 261 24.92 2.97 4.08
CA PRO A 261 24.30 3.81 3.05
C PRO A 261 23.40 2.99 2.12
N PRO A 262 22.38 3.60 1.47
CA PRO A 262 21.59 2.89 0.46
C PRO A 262 22.47 2.37 -0.67
N ALA A 263 22.16 1.19 -1.20
CA ALA A 263 22.83 0.65 -2.39
C ALA A 263 22.72 1.61 -3.58
N LYS A 264 23.75 1.68 -4.42
CA LYS A 264 23.75 2.50 -5.64
C LYS A 264 22.62 2.05 -6.57
N PRO A 265 21.95 2.99 -7.26
CA PRO A 265 20.93 2.67 -8.25
C PRO A 265 21.51 1.76 -9.34
N LEU A 266 20.68 0.87 -9.86
CA LEU A 266 21.03 0.10 -11.05
C LEU A 266 21.19 1.05 -12.24
N THR A 267 22.17 0.76 -13.08
CA THR A 267 22.28 1.35 -14.41
C THR A 267 21.13 0.90 -15.30
N GLN A 268 20.92 1.54 -16.43
CA GLN A 268 19.89 1.12 -17.39
C GLN A 268 20.14 -0.31 -17.88
N GLN A 269 21.39 -0.67 -18.16
CA GLN A 269 21.73 -2.03 -18.59
C GLN A 269 21.43 -3.07 -17.52
N GLU A 270 21.81 -2.83 -16.28
CA GLU A 270 21.49 -3.75 -15.18
C GLU A 270 19.97 -3.86 -14.95
N MET A 271 19.23 -2.76 -15.12
CA MET A 271 17.76 -2.82 -15.12
C MET A 271 17.24 -3.72 -16.25
N ASP A 272 17.77 -3.58 -17.45
CA ASP A 272 17.37 -4.37 -18.60
C ASP A 272 17.69 -5.86 -18.38
N ASP A 273 18.87 -6.17 -17.85
CA ASP A 273 19.30 -7.54 -17.52
C ASP A 273 18.38 -8.18 -16.48
N VAL A 274 18.00 -7.47 -15.43
CA VAL A 274 17.05 -7.95 -14.39
C VAL A 274 15.70 -8.28 -15.03
N TYR A 275 15.18 -7.44 -15.93
CA TYR A 275 13.89 -7.68 -16.57
C TYR A 275 13.92 -8.68 -17.72
N ALA A 276 15.11 -9.03 -18.22
CA ALA A 276 15.33 -10.06 -19.22
C ALA A 276 15.46 -11.48 -18.63
N LEU A 277 15.50 -11.62 -17.29
CA LEU A 277 15.56 -12.92 -16.62
C LEU A 277 14.34 -13.80 -17.02
N PRO A 278 14.48 -15.13 -16.98
CA PRO A 278 13.48 -16.05 -17.54
C PRO A 278 12.27 -16.26 -16.63
N TYR A 279 11.50 -15.20 -16.41
CA TYR A 279 10.26 -15.26 -15.63
C TYR A 279 9.17 -16.05 -16.36
N MET A 280 8.43 -16.88 -15.62
CA MET A 280 7.26 -17.60 -16.12
C MET A 280 6.04 -16.69 -16.34
N ARG A 281 6.04 -15.46 -15.82
CA ARG A 281 5.01 -14.42 -15.93
C ARG A 281 3.63 -14.82 -15.45
N THR A 282 3.58 -15.82 -14.59
CA THR A 282 2.36 -16.32 -13.97
C THR A 282 2.66 -16.88 -12.58
N TYR A 283 1.61 -17.32 -11.88
CA TYR A 283 1.74 -18.01 -10.60
C TYR A 283 2.07 -19.49 -10.80
N HIS A 284 2.63 -20.11 -9.76
CA HIS A 284 2.97 -21.53 -9.77
C HIS A 284 1.70 -22.41 -9.99
N PRO A 285 1.76 -23.46 -10.85
CA PRO A 285 0.59 -24.28 -11.20
C PRO A 285 -0.14 -24.93 -10.02
N SER A 286 0.54 -25.18 -8.90
CA SER A 286 -0.08 -25.73 -7.68
C SER A 286 -1.24 -24.89 -7.16
N TYR A 287 -1.39 -23.64 -7.58
CA TYR A 287 -2.48 -22.74 -7.14
C TYR A 287 -3.71 -22.77 -8.04
N GLU A 288 -3.70 -23.48 -9.15
CA GLU A 288 -4.84 -23.57 -10.08
C GLU A 288 -6.11 -24.06 -9.40
N THR A 289 -6.01 -25.13 -8.58
CA THR A 289 -7.15 -25.70 -7.87
C THR A 289 -7.79 -24.74 -6.87
N ALA A 290 -7.01 -23.74 -6.39
CA ALA A 290 -7.50 -22.68 -5.50
C ALA A 290 -8.05 -21.46 -6.25
N GLY A 291 -8.07 -21.48 -7.59
CA GLY A 291 -8.51 -20.37 -8.45
C GLY A 291 -7.42 -19.35 -8.76
N GLY A 292 -6.15 -19.75 -8.64
CA GLY A 292 -4.98 -18.92 -8.96
C GLY A 292 -4.72 -17.82 -7.94
N VAL A 293 -3.85 -16.87 -8.29
CA VAL A 293 -3.49 -15.72 -7.44
C VAL A 293 -4.07 -14.43 -8.06
N PRO A 294 -5.05 -13.77 -7.40
CA PRO A 294 -5.77 -12.63 -8.02
C PRO A 294 -4.87 -11.47 -8.47
N ALA A 295 -3.75 -11.23 -7.80
CA ALA A 295 -2.83 -10.12 -8.10
C ALA A 295 -2.29 -10.18 -9.55
N ILE A 296 -2.19 -11.36 -10.16
CA ILE A 296 -1.66 -11.51 -11.53
C ILE A 296 -2.50 -10.74 -12.57
N ARG A 297 -3.81 -10.60 -12.35
CA ARG A 297 -4.73 -10.01 -13.31
C ARG A 297 -4.43 -8.55 -13.64
N GLU A 298 -3.84 -7.83 -12.69
CA GLU A 298 -3.52 -6.40 -12.86
C GLU A 298 -2.17 -6.19 -13.56
N ILE A 299 -1.27 -7.18 -13.50
CA ILE A 299 0.12 -7.02 -13.90
C ILE A 299 0.52 -7.86 -15.11
N LYS A 300 -0.17 -8.96 -15.43
CA LYS A 300 0.24 -9.95 -16.45
C LYS A 300 0.62 -9.29 -17.78
N PHE A 301 -0.13 -8.29 -18.21
CA PHE A 301 0.10 -7.53 -19.44
C PHE A 301 0.40 -6.06 -19.15
N SER A 302 1.25 -5.82 -18.16
CA SER A 302 1.72 -4.49 -17.77
C SER A 302 3.24 -4.44 -17.80
N LEU A 303 3.81 -3.29 -18.14
CA LEU A 303 5.24 -3.06 -18.23
C LEU A 303 5.69 -2.13 -17.09
N ILE A 304 6.64 -2.58 -16.29
CA ILE A 304 7.34 -1.70 -15.36
C ILE A 304 8.44 -0.98 -16.14
N SER A 305 8.31 0.31 -16.31
CA SER A 305 9.22 1.12 -17.10
C SER A 305 10.32 1.78 -16.28
N ASN A 306 10.05 2.04 -15.00
CA ASN A 306 10.94 2.77 -14.09
C ASN A 306 10.70 2.41 -12.63
N ARG A 307 11.68 2.70 -11.79
CA ARG A 307 11.66 2.63 -10.33
C ARG A 307 12.16 3.95 -9.74
N GLY A 308 11.88 4.18 -8.45
CA GLY A 308 12.21 5.41 -7.76
C GLY A 308 11.19 6.52 -8.02
N CYS A 309 11.20 7.55 -7.16
CA CYS A 309 10.28 8.69 -7.28
C CYS A 309 10.86 9.95 -6.63
N PHE A 310 11.17 10.97 -7.42
CA PHE A 310 11.65 12.26 -6.89
C PHE A 310 10.52 13.18 -6.40
N GLY A 311 9.27 12.72 -6.40
CA GLY A 311 8.12 13.47 -5.88
C GLY A 311 8.24 13.83 -4.41
N GLY A 312 8.81 12.94 -3.59
CA GLY A 312 9.15 13.20 -2.19
C GLY A 312 7.95 13.54 -1.29
N CYS A 313 6.74 13.03 -1.60
CA CYS A 313 5.56 13.27 -0.79
C CYS A 313 5.75 12.77 0.65
N SER A 314 5.35 13.59 1.64
CA SER A 314 5.63 13.33 3.06
C SER A 314 5.02 12.04 3.61
N PHE A 315 3.93 11.55 3.01
CA PHE A 315 3.22 10.34 3.43
C PHE A 315 3.66 9.07 2.69
N CYS A 316 4.54 9.19 1.68
CA CYS A 316 4.86 8.09 0.78
C CYS A 316 6.11 7.32 1.23
N ALA A 317 5.98 6.00 1.38
CA ALA A 317 7.06 5.11 1.77
C ALA A 317 8.14 4.90 0.69
N LEU A 318 7.87 5.28 -0.57
CA LEU A 318 8.78 5.04 -1.70
C LEU A 318 10.15 5.69 -1.51
N THR A 319 10.21 6.85 -0.85
CA THR A 319 11.48 7.52 -0.54
C THR A 319 12.42 6.62 0.28
N PHE A 320 11.88 5.86 1.23
CA PHE A 320 12.63 4.96 2.11
C PHE A 320 12.89 3.57 1.51
N HIS A 321 12.11 3.16 0.51
CA HIS A 321 12.22 1.84 -0.10
C HIS A 321 12.86 1.89 -1.49
N GLN A 322 12.35 2.69 -2.43
CA GLN A 322 12.90 2.77 -3.79
C GLN A 322 13.85 3.95 -4.02
N GLY A 323 13.87 4.89 -3.08
CA GLY A 323 14.69 6.09 -3.19
C GLY A 323 14.10 7.16 -4.13
N ARG A 324 14.85 8.25 -4.27
CA ARG A 324 14.45 9.46 -5.03
C ARG A 324 15.13 9.57 -6.40
N ILE A 325 15.98 8.62 -6.75
CA ILE A 325 16.66 8.58 -8.05
C ILE A 325 15.90 7.63 -8.96
N ILE A 326 15.62 8.10 -10.16
CA ILE A 326 14.90 7.31 -11.15
C ILE A 326 15.85 6.32 -11.81
N GLN A 327 15.45 5.07 -11.86
CA GLN A 327 16.09 3.98 -12.58
C GLN A 327 15.13 3.55 -13.69
N THR A 328 15.59 3.50 -14.93
CA THR A 328 14.75 3.23 -16.10
C THR A 328 15.26 2.04 -16.88
N ARG A 329 14.33 1.34 -17.47
CA ARG A 329 14.62 0.36 -18.54
C ARG A 329 14.76 1.08 -19.87
N SER A 330 15.55 0.51 -20.76
CA SER A 330 15.66 0.96 -22.14
C SER A 330 14.34 0.75 -22.90
N LYS A 331 14.17 1.48 -23.97
CA LYS A 331 13.06 1.30 -24.89
C LYS A 331 13.08 -0.10 -25.50
N GLU A 332 14.24 -0.61 -25.87
CA GLU A 332 14.49 -1.91 -26.45
C GLU A 332 14.03 -3.03 -25.53
N SER A 333 14.37 -2.96 -24.24
CA SER A 333 13.94 -3.88 -23.20
C SER A 333 12.42 -3.93 -23.06
N LEU A 334 11.75 -2.76 -23.02
CA LEU A 334 10.29 -2.68 -22.93
C LEU A 334 9.59 -3.23 -24.16
N ILE A 335 10.11 -2.97 -25.36
CA ILE A 335 9.57 -3.49 -26.62
C ILE A 335 9.78 -5.00 -26.72
N ALA A 336 10.94 -5.52 -26.33
CA ALA A 336 11.21 -6.95 -26.32
C ALA A 336 10.22 -7.70 -25.41
N GLU A 337 9.99 -7.19 -24.20
CA GLU A 337 8.99 -7.74 -23.28
C GLU A 337 7.57 -7.67 -23.86
N ALA A 338 7.17 -6.54 -24.41
CA ALA A 338 5.81 -6.37 -24.96
C ALA A 338 5.54 -7.28 -26.16
N LYS A 339 6.56 -7.65 -26.94
CA LYS A 339 6.43 -8.58 -28.07
C LYS A 339 6.08 -10.00 -27.65
N THR A 340 6.33 -10.39 -26.41
CA THR A 340 5.93 -11.71 -25.90
C THR A 340 4.44 -11.78 -25.53
N PHE A 341 3.77 -10.65 -25.33
CA PHE A 341 2.37 -10.65 -24.90
C PHE A 341 1.40 -11.26 -25.92
N PRO A 342 1.50 -11.00 -27.24
CA PRO A 342 0.63 -11.63 -28.22
C PRO A 342 0.75 -13.16 -28.32
N GLU A 343 1.82 -13.74 -27.79
CA GLU A 343 2.03 -15.19 -27.75
C GLU A 343 1.18 -15.87 -26.65
N ASP A 344 0.75 -15.09 -25.64
CA ASP A 344 -0.11 -15.59 -24.58
C ASP A 344 -1.58 -15.63 -25.04
N PRO A 345 -2.28 -16.81 -24.97
CA PRO A 345 -3.67 -16.95 -25.42
C PRO A 345 -4.67 -16.09 -24.64
N GLU A 346 -4.32 -15.63 -23.46
CA GLU A 346 -5.16 -14.72 -22.68
C GLU A 346 -5.05 -13.25 -23.12
N PHE A 347 -4.06 -12.91 -23.94
CA PHE A 347 -3.85 -11.54 -24.39
C PHE A 347 -4.97 -11.08 -25.34
N LYS A 348 -5.69 -10.06 -24.94
CA LYS A 348 -6.81 -9.47 -25.74
C LYS A 348 -6.37 -8.28 -26.59
N GLY A 349 -5.08 -8.01 -26.67
CA GLY A 349 -4.52 -6.86 -27.39
C GLY A 349 -4.38 -5.59 -26.53
N TYR A 350 -4.48 -5.70 -25.21
CA TYR A 350 -4.43 -4.55 -24.31
C TYR A 350 -3.21 -4.62 -23.40
N ILE A 351 -2.28 -3.69 -23.55
CA ILE A 351 -1.25 -3.42 -22.55
C ILE A 351 -1.92 -2.56 -21.49
N HIS A 352 -2.03 -3.09 -20.26
CA HIS A 352 -2.84 -2.50 -19.20
C HIS A 352 -2.18 -1.28 -18.58
N ASP A 353 -0.84 -1.27 -18.50
CA ASP A 353 -0.06 -0.17 -17.95
C ASP A 353 1.36 -0.18 -18.53
N VAL A 354 1.93 1.01 -18.70
CA VAL A 354 3.36 1.22 -18.96
C VAL A 354 3.83 2.25 -17.95
N GLY A 355 4.32 1.80 -16.81
CA GLY A 355 4.52 2.72 -15.71
C GLY A 355 5.50 2.25 -14.64
N GLY A 356 5.30 2.80 -13.47
CA GLY A 356 6.09 2.58 -12.27
C GLY A 356 5.47 3.35 -11.10
N PRO A 357 6.23 3.71 -10.08
CA PRO A 357 5.72 4.50 -8.94
C PRO A 357 5.07 5.82 -9.36
N THR A 358 5.57 6.40 -10.45
CA THR A 358 5.03 7.54 -11.17
C THR A 358 5.31 7.32 -12.65
N ALA A 359 4.28 7.12 -13.45
CA ALA A 359 4.43 6.64 -14.83
C ALA A 359 5.29 7.56 -15.71
N ASN A 360 5.12 8.87 -15.56
CA ASN A 360 5.81 9.85 -16.37
C ASN A 360 7.19 10.30 -15.84
N PHE A 361 7.76 9.58 -14.84
CA PHE A 361 9.13 9.82 -14.39
C PHE A 361 10.10 8.86 -15.11
N ARG A 362 10.65 9.29 -16.22
CA ARG A 362 11.53 8.47 -17.07
C ARG A 362 13.00 8.89 -17.06
N ALA A 363 13.33 9.95 -16.34
CA ALA A 363 14.70 10.46 -16.25
C ALA A 363 14.96 11.02 -14.85
N PRO A 364 16.23 11.12 -14.41
CA PRO A 364 16.60 11.86 -13.23
C PRO A 364 16.06 13.29 -13.28
N ALA A 365 15.62 13.82 -12.13
CA ALA A 365 15.01 15.16 -12.07
C ALA A 365 15.94 16.27 -12.59
N CYS A 366 17.26 16.10 -12.51
CA CYS A 366 18.25 17.03 -13.03
C CYS A 366 19.63 16.36 -13.21
N LYS A 367 20.50 16.98 -14.01
CA LYS A 367 21.88 16.50 -14.24
C LYS A 367 22.70 16.34 -12.95
N LYS A 368 22.40 17.14 -11.90
CA LYS A 368 23.08 17.06 -10.62
C LYS A 368 22.85 15.72 -9.92
N GLN A 369 21.65 15.12 -10.04
CA GLN A 369 21.33 13.85 -9.40
C GLN A 369 22.24 12.71 -9.85
N LEU A 370 22.68 12.70 -11.09
CA LEU A 370 23.55 11.66 -11.64
C LEU A 370 24.94 11.63 -10.98
N LYS A 371 25.41 12.78 -10.48
CA LYS A 371 26.75 12.91 -9.89
C LYS A 371 26.74 13.01 -8.36
N TYR A 372 25.76 13.70 -7.79
CA TYR A 372 25.73 14.08 -6.38
C TYR A 372 24.49 13.59 -5.63
N GLY A 373 23.65 12.81 -6.29
CA GLY A 373 22.41 12.31 -5.71
C GLY A 373 21.30 13.35 -5.55
N ALA A 374 20.25 12.98 -4.84
CA ALA A 374 19.10 13.82 -4.56
C ALA A 374 19.43 14.84 -3.45
N CYS A 375 18.91 16.06 -3.58
CA CYS A 375 19.10 17.09 -2.54
C CYS A 375 18.44 16.67 -1.23
N THR A 376 19.15 16.76 -0.10
CA THR A 376 18.63 16.43 1.24
C THR A 376 17.60 17.45 1.73
N ASN A 377 17.81 18.72 1.43
CA ASN A 377 17.03 19.85 1.94
C ASN A 377 16.02 20.44 0.93
N LYS A 378 15.83 19.80 -0.23
CA LYS A 378 14.92 20.27 -1.28
C LYS A 378 14.18 19.12 -1.93
N GLN A 379 12.94 19.40 -2.32
CA GLN A 379 12.16 18.55 -3.22
C GLN A 379 12.19 19.14 -4.64
N CYS A 380 12.09 18.26 -5.65
CA CYS A 380 12.21 18.69 -7.04
C CYS A 380 10.97 19.43 -7.57
N LEU A 381 9.80 19.14 -6.98
CA LEU A 381 8.49 19.65 -7.42
C LEU A 381 7.78 20.51 -6.36
N PHE A 382 8.27 20.53 -5.13
CA PHE A 382 7.64 21.26 -4.02
C PHE A 382 8.60 22.27 -3.37
N PRO A 383 8.12 23.45 -2.95
CA PRO A 383 6.77 24.02 -3.14
C PRO A 383 6.48 24.44 -4.57
N LYS A 384 7.50 24.65 -5.37
CA LYS A 384 7.47 24.97 -6.80
C LYS A 384 8.52 24.14 -7.51
N PRO A 385 8.37 23.88 -8.81
CA PRO A 385 9.39 23.17 -9.60
C PRO A 385 10.76 23.80 -9.43
N CYS A 386 11.77 22.97 -9.15
CA CYS A 386 13.16 23.41 -9.02
C CYS A 386 13.66 24.02 -10.33
N LYS A 387 14.45 25.08 -10.26
CA LYS A 387 15.03 25.75 -11.44
C LYS A 387 15.86 24.79 -12.33
N ASN A 388 16.43 23.76 -11.73
CA ASN A 388 17.24 22.74 -12.44
C ASN A 388 16.42 21.52 -12.87
N LEU A 389 15.11 21.51 -12.64
CA LEU A 389 14.24 20.39 -13.04
C LEU A 389 14.25 20.27 -14.57
N ILE A 390 14.46 19.06 -15.05
CA ILE A 390 14.31 18.71 -16.45
C ILE A 390 12.96 18.00 -16.58
N ALA A 391 12.00 18.66 -17.22
CA ALA A 391 10.70 18.08 -17.53
C ALA A 391 10.66 17.82 -19.05
N ASP A 392 10.75 16.55 -19.43
CA ASP A 392 10.75 16.10 -20.81
C ASP A 392 10.10 14.71 -20.90
N HIS A 393 9.09 14.57 -21.75
CA HIS A 393 8.36 13.32 -21.98
C HIS A 393 8.63 12.71 -23.36
N LYS A 394 9.59 13.20 -24.14
CA LYS A 394 9.85 12.74 -25.52
C LYS A 394 10.23 11.26 -25.59
N GLU A 395 11.12 10.82 -24.69
CA GLU A 395 11.50 9.40 -24.62
C GLU A 395 10.29 8.52 -24.29
N TYR A 396 9.54 8.88 -23.25
CA TYR A 396 8.34 8.14 -22.85
C TYR A 396 7.32 8.06 -23.99
N LEU A 397 7.08 9.17 -24.66
CA LEU A 397 6.19 9.23 -25.82
C LEU A 397 6.68 8.33 -26.96
N SER A 398 7.98 8.29 -27.23
CA SER A 398 8.61 7.41 -28.23
C SER A 398 8.34 5.94 -27.92
N ILE A 399 8.50 5.54 -26.65
CA ILE A 399 8.21 4.18 -26.19
C ILE A 399 6.74 3.82 -26.44
N LEU A 400 5.82 4.69 -25.99
CA LEU A 400 4.36 4.47 -26.13
C LEU A 400 3.93 4.35 -27.60
N ARG A 401 4.53 5.17 -28.49
CA ARG A 401 4.26 5.11 -29.93
C ARG A 401 4.71 3.78 -30.53
N ASP A 402 5.86 3.27 -30.12
CA ASP A 402 6.39 2.02 -30.67
C ASP A 402 5.66 0.80 -30.09
N LEU A 403 5.27 0.82 -28.84
CA LEU A 403 4.39 -0.22 -28.25
C LEU A 403 3.05 -0.34 -28.99
N ARG A 404 2.49 0.77 -29.46
CA ARG A 404 1.25 0.77 -30.25
C ARG A 404 1.39 0.14 -31.66
N LYS A 405 2.63 0.03 -32.17
CA LYS A 405 2.91 -0.54 -33.50
C LYS A 405 3.12 -2.05 -33.45
N ILE A 406 3.24 -2.66 -32.25
CA ILE A 406 3.49 -4.11 -32.12
C ILE A 406 2.27 -4.87 -32.68
N PRO A 407 2.46 -5.84 -33.60
CA PRO A 407 1.39 -6.68 -34.09
C PRO A 407 0.63 -7.36 -32.94
N GLY A 408 -0.70 -7.35 -32.98
CA GLY A 408 -1.53 -7.90 -31.91
C GLY A 408 -1.88 -6.89 -30.79
N VAL A 409 -1.15 -5.78 -30.65
CA VAL A 409 -1.47 -4.72 -29.68
C VAL A 409 -2.52 -3.78 -30.26
N LYS A 410 -3.68 -3.66 -29.60
CA LYS A 410 -4.80 -2.79 -29.97
C LYS A 410 -4.77 -1.47 -29.22
N LYS A 411 -4.41 -1.51 -27.94
CA LYS A 411 -4.36 -0.34 -27.03
C LYS A 411 -3.23 -0.47 -26.02
N VAL A 412 -2.64 0.68 -25.72
CA VAL A 412 -1.64 0.82 -24.65
C VAL A 412 -2.16 1.84 -23.67
N PHE A 413 -2.43 1.42 -22.43
CA PHE A 413 -2.95 2.30 -21.39
C PHE A 413 -1.87 2.71 -20.39
N ILE A 414 -2.09 3.84 -19.73
CA ILE A 414 -1.34 4.29 -18.57
C ILE A 414 -2.32 4.33 -17.41
N ARG A 415 -2.14 3.43 -16.44
CA ARG A 415 -2.94 3.30 -15.22
C ARG A 415 -2.20 3.71 -13.96
N SER A 416 -0.89 3.61 -13.97
CA SER A 416 -0.02 4.20 -12.95
C SER A 416 -0.23 5.71 -12.90
N GLY A 417 -0.10 6.29 -11.71
CA GLY A 417 -0.37 7.71 -11.52
C GLY A 417 0.52 8.61 -12.38
N ILE A 418 -0.11 9.57 -13.05
CA ILE A 418 0.59 10.67 -13.72
C ILE A 418 0.86 11.78 -12.73
N ARG A 419 2.08 12.22 -12.64
CA ARG A 419 2.45 13.41 -11.86
C ARG A 419 2.09 14.66 -12.66
N PHE A 420 0.95 15.26 -12.35
CA PHE A 420 0.35 16.35 -13.12
C PHE A 420 1.16 17.64 -13.08
N ASP A 421 1.82 17.96 -11.97
CA ASP A 421 2.69 19.12 -11.81
C ASP A 421 3.99 18.99 -12.64
N TYR A 422 4.53 17.76 -12.77
CA TYR A 422 5.66 17.49 -13.67
C TYR A 422 5.23 17.55 -15.14
N LEU A 423 4.01 17.06 -15.45
CA LEU A 423 3.45 17.16 -16.80
C LEU A 423 3.25 18.61 -17.23
N LEU A 424 2.78 19.48 -16.33
CA LEU A 424 2.64 20.92 -16.58
C LEU A 424 3.97 21.66 -16.68
N ALA A 425 5.05 21.11 -16.12
CA ALA A 425 6.38 21.70 -16.19
C ALA A 425 7.08 21.45 -17.54
N ASP A 426 6.59 20.50 -18.33
CA ASP A 426 7.07 20.25 -19.69
C ASP A 426 6.57 21.36 -20.62
N PRO A 427 7.45 22.08 -21.32
CA PRO A 427 7.03 23.09 -22.29
C PRO A 427 6.40 22.51 -23.56
N ASP A 428 6.59 21.21 -23.83
CA ASP A 428 6.01 20.51 -24.99
C ASP A 428 4.73 19.75 -24.60
N ASP A 429 3.59 20.21 -25.11
CA ASP A 429 2.28 19.62 -24.86
C ASP A 429 1.98 18.34 -25.67
N THR A 430 2.89 17.88 -26.51
CA THR A 430 2.66 16.72 -27.39
C THR A 430 2.34 15.47 -26.58
N PHE A 431 3.09 15.20 -25.52
CA PHE A 431 2.79 14.05 -24.66
C PHE A 431 1.42 14.19 -23.99
N PHE A 432 1.05 15.37 -23.49
CA PHE A 432 -0.26 15.57 -22.85
C PHE A 432 -1.42 15.32 -23.84
N LYS A 433 -1.30 15.80 -25.07
CA LYS A 433 -2.30 15.55 -26.12
C LYS A 433 -2.41 14.06 -26.46
N GLU A 434 -1.27 13.36 -26.68
CA GLU A 434 -1.29 11.93 -27.01
C GLU A 434 -1.69 11.06 -25.83
N LEU A 435 -1.38 11.43 -24.60
CA LEU A 435 -1.89 10.80 -23.40
C LEU A 435 -3.42 10.73 -23.44
N CYS A 436 -4.09 11.86 -23.64
CA CYS A 436 -5.56 11.93 -23.76
C CYS A 436 -6.08 11.13 -24.95
N GLN A 437 -5.43 11.24 -26.11
CA GLN A 437 -5.91 10.66 -27.35
C GLN A 437 -5.80 9.14 -27.39
N TYR A 438 -4.73 8.56 -26.83
CA TYR A 438 -4.40 7.16 -27.04
C TYR A 438 -4.26 6.31 -25.78
N HIS A 439 -3.99 6.91 -24.61
CA HIS A 439 -3.52 6.18 -23.44
C HIS A 439 -4.48 6.22 -22.24
N VAL A 440 -5.55 7.00 -22.33
CA VAL A 440 -6.61 7.09 -21.33
C VAL A 440 -7.83 6.27 -21.76
N SER A 441 -8.31 5.37 -20.91
CA SER A 441 -9.44 4.48 -21.17
C SER A 441 -10.81 5.08 -20.80
N GLY A 442 -10.94 6.42 -20.83
CA GLY A 442 -12.15 7.15 -20.41
C GLY A 442 -12.03 7.81 -19.04
N GLN A 443 -11.11 7.35 -18.20
CA GLN A 443 -10.82 7.93 -16.89
C GLN A 443 -9.32 8.05 -16.67
N LEU A 444 -8.85 9.23 -16.30
CA LEU A 444 -7.48 9.45 -15.86
C LEU A 444 -7.45 9.64 -14.35
N LYS A 445 -6.72 8.77 -13.67
CA LYS A 445 -6.51 8.84 -12.22
C LYS A 445 -5.37 9.79 -11.92
N VAL A 446 -5.62 10.76 -11.06
CA VAL A 446 -4.63 11.74 -10.59
C VAL A 446 -4.72 11.89 -9.08
N ALA A 447 -3.61 12.25 -8.44
CA ALA A 447 -3.50 12.28 -7.00
C ALA A 447 -3.20 13.70 -6.48
N PRO A 448 -4.17 14.64 -6.47
CA PRO A 448 -4.02 15.93 -5.80
C PRO A 448 -3.93 15.76 -4.27
N GLU A 449 -4.55 14.74 -3.71
CA GLU A 449 -4.61 14.34 -2.30
C GLU A 449 -5.48 15.25 -1.43
N HIS A 450 -5.43 16.57 -1.61
CA HIS A 450 -6.21 17.58 -0.90
C HIS A 450 -6.35 18.86 -1.75
N VAL A 451 -7.14 19.85 -1.28
CA VAL A 451 -7.31 21.15 -1.95
C VAL A 451 -6.97 22.35 -1.03
N ALA A 452 -6.75 22.10 0.23
CA ALA A 452 -6.32 23.15 1.15
C ALA A 452 -4.80 23.24 1.18
N ASP A 453 -4.24 24.39 0.77
CA ASP A 453 -2.79 24.58 0.66
C ASP A 453 -2.00 24.32 1.95
N PRO A 454 -2.49 24.66 3.17
CA PRO A 454 -1.80 24.28 4.41
C PRO A 454 -1.61 22.77 4.56
N VAL A 455 -2.58 21.95 4.13
CA VAL A 455 -2.50 20.49 4.17
C VAL A 455 -1.56 19.98 3.07
N LEU A 456 -1.69 20.52 1.86
CA LEU A 456 -0.80 20.20 0.72
C LEU A 456 0.66 20.49 1.05
N GLN A 457 0.93 21.58 1.79
CA GLN A 457 2.26 21.92 2.28
C GLN A 457 2.82 20.85 3.22
N MET A 458 2.00 20.36 4.17
CA MET A 458 2.41 19.24 5.05
C MET A 458 2.63 17.95 4.27
N MET A 459 1.85 17.72 3.22
CA MET A 459 1.99 16.57 2.31
C MET A 459 3.21 16.64 1.38
N GLY A 460 3.83 17.82 1.22
CA GLY A 460 4.88 18.03 0.22
C GLY A 460 4.33 17.99 -1.21
N LYS A 461 3.12 18.49 -1.41
CA LYS A 461 2.39 18.57 -2.69
C LYS A 461 2.32 20.03 -3.17
N PRO A 462 2.20 20.26 -4.49
CA PRO A 462 2.01 21.62 -5.01
C PRO A 462 0.68 22.23 -4.53
N GLU A 463 0.60 23.54 -4.53
CA GLU A 463 -0.63 24.29 -4.22
C GLU A 463 -1.79 23.87 -5.15
N ASN A 464 -3.02 23.98 -4.66
CA ASN A 464 -4.23 23.57 -5.39
C ASN A 464 -4.37 24.27 -6.75
N ALA A 465 -3.93 25.52 -6.87
CA ALA A 465 -3.94 26.26 -8.14
C ALA A 465 -3.17 25.54 -9.28
N VAL A 466 -2.18 24.70 -8.94
CA VAL A 466 -1.47 23.89 -9.95
C VAL A 466 -2.38 22.78 -10.46
N TYR A 467 -3.15 22.15 -9.57
CA TYR A 467 -4.11 21.11 -9.94
C TYR A 467 -5.27 21.70 -10.77
N GLU A 468 -5.78 22.85 -10.41
CA GLU A 468 -6.83 23.54 -11.17
C GLU A 468 -6.37 23.86 -12.60
N ARG A 469 -5.14 24.38 -12.78
CA ARG A 469 -4.56 24.59 -14.13
C ARG A 469 -4.45 23.31 -14.93
N PHE A 470 -4.06 22.20 -14.27
CA PHE A 470 -4.01 20.89 -14.92
C PHE A 470 -5.41 20.44 -15.37
N THR A 471 -6.40 20.55 -14.50
CA THR A 471 -7.79 20.18 -14.80
C THR A 471 -8.33 20.96 -15.99
N HIS A 472 -8.17 22.27 -15.98
CA HIS A 472 -8.60 23.13 -17.09
C HIS A 472 -7.92 22.74 -18.41
N LYS A 473 -6.59 22.52 -18.39
CA LYS A 473 -5.86 22.12 -19.61
C LYS A 473 -6.29 20.72 -20.10
N TYR A 474 -6.56 19.79 -19.19
CA TYR A 474 -7.08 18.47 -19.54
C TYR A 474 -8.46 18.55 -20.21
N GLU A 475 -9.38 19.35 -19.68
CA GLU A 475 -10.71 19.57 -20.23
C GLU A 475 -10.63 20.25 -21.62
N GLU A 476 -9.76 21.25 -21.78
CA GLU A 476 -9.53 21.94 -23.04
C GLU A 476 -9.01 20.97 -24.12
N ILE A 477 -8.04 20.11 -23.79
CA ILE A 477 -7.52 19.11 -24.73
C ILE A 477 -8.64 18.13 -25.12
N ASN A 478 -9.40 17.60 -24.14
CA ASN A 478 -10.50 16.68 -24.40
C ASN A 478 -11.59 17.31 -25.30
N LYS A 479 -11.94 18.55 -25.04
CA LYS A 479 -12.89 19.31 -25.87
C LYS A 479 -12.40 19.46 -27.31
N ARG A 480 -11.12 19.83 -27.50
CA ARG A 480 -10.51 19.95 -28.84
C ARG A 480 -10.47 18.62 -29.59
N LEU A 481 -10.23 17.52 -28.88
CA LEU A 481 -10.18 16.17 -29.47
C LEU A 481 -11.54 15.49 -29.57
N GLY A 482 -12.63 16.13 -29.11
CA GLY A 482 -13.98 15.53 -29.10
C GLY A 482 -14.10 14.30 -28.17
N LEU A 483 -13.27 14.20 -27.14
CA LEU A 483 -13.22 13.06 -26.23
C LEU A 483 -14.12 13.27 -25.01
N LYS A 484 -14.73 12.17 -24.54
CA LYS A 484 -15.52 12.13 -23.29
C LYS A 484 -14.75 11.38 -22.23
N GLN A 485 -13.79 12.07 -21.63
CA GLN A 485 -12.94 11.51 -20.56
C GLN A 485 -13.08 12.33 -19.29
N TYR A 486 -12.87 11.68 -18.15
CA TYR A 486 -13.05 12.29 -16.84
C TYR A 486 -11.80 12.12 -15.98
N LEU A 487 -11.52 13.11 -15.14
CA LEU A 487 -10.53 12.98 -14.08
C LEU A 487 -11.14 12.27 -12.88
N VAL A 488 -10.38 11.37 -12.29
CA VAL A 488 -10.72 10.69 -11.02
C VAL A 488 -9.68 11.10 -9.98
N PRO A 489 -9.96 12.14 -9.18
CA PRO A 489 -9.04 12.60 -8.16
C PRO A 489 -8.97 11.62 -6.99
N TYR A 490 -7.76 11.21 -6.60
CA TYR A 490 -7.53 10.58 -5.31
C TYR A 490 -7.39 11.66 -4.25
N LEU A 491 -8.21 11.53 -3.20
CA LEU A 491 -8.28 12.47 -2.10
C LEU A 491 -8.11 11.74 -0.78
N MET A 492 -7.38 12.39 0.14
CA MET A 492 -7.01 11.82 1.43
C MET A 492 -7.58 12.68 2.56
N SER A 493 -8.32 12.05 3.49
CA SER A 493 -8.78 12.68 4.72
C SER A 493 -7.78 12.48 5.86
N SER A 494 -7.88 13.31 6.88
CA SER A 494 -7.21 13.12 8.18
C SER A 494 -5.68 13.08 8.14
N HIS A 495 -5.05 13.71 7.14
CA HIS A 495 -3.60 13.90 7.11
C HIS A 495 -3.18 14.91 8.22
N PRO A 496 -1.97 14.77 8.81
CA PRO A 496 -1.42 15.83 9.67
C PRO A 496 -1.50 17.20 8.99
N GLY A 497 -1.99 18.21 9.70
CA GLY A 497 -2.30 19.54 9.19
C GLY A 497 -3.76 19.74 8.76
N SER A 498 -4.58 18.68 8.65
CA SER A 498 -6.00 18.79 8.28
C SER A 498 -6.86 18.99 9.51
N THR A 499 -7.28 20.23 9.77
CA THR A 499 -8.31 20.54 10.77
C THR A 499 -9.71 20.36 10.15
N MET A 500 -10.76 20.55 10.95
CA MET A 500 -12.13 20.46 10.44
C MET A 500 -12.41 21.54 9.38
N LYS A 501 -11.76 22.69 9.47
CA LYS A 501 -11.89 23.79 8.50
C LYS A 501 -11.37 23.37 7.10
N GLU A 502 -10.20 22.76 7.04
CA GLU A 502 -9.63 22.27 5.78
C GLU A 502 -10.45 21.11 5.20
N ALA A 503 -11.00 20.25 6.07
CA ALA A 503 -11.88 19.16 5.63
C ALA A 503 -13.20 19.69 5.03
N VAL A 504 -13.77 20.75 5.59
CA VAL A 504 -14.95 21.43 5.00
C VAL A 504 -14.61 22.05 3.65
N LYS A 505 -13.44 22.72 3.54
CA LYS A 505 -12.98 23.27 2.25
C LYS A 505 -12.89 22.18 1.15
N LEU A 506 -12.44 20.99 1.51
CA LEU A 506 -12.42 19.86 0.59
C LEU A 506 -13.83 19.42 0.18
N ALA A 507 -14.79 19.43 1.11
CA ALA A 507 -16.19 19.09 0.81
C ALA A 507 -16.86 20.14 -0.12
N GLU A 508 -16.56 21.42 0.09
CA GLU A 508 -17.02 22.51 -0.78
C GLU A 508 -16.48 22.32 -2.22
N TYR A 509 -15.20 22.04 -2.35
CA TYR A 509 -14.59 21.76 -3.65
C TYR A 509 -15.25 20.58 -4.37
N LEU A 510 -15.57 19.49 -3.66
CA LEU A 510 -16.28 18.33 -4.24
C LEU A 510 -17.71 18.66 -4.63
N ARG A 511 -18.39 19.55 -3.87
CA ARG A 511 -19.72 20.08 -4.22
C ARG A 511 -19.66 20.82 -5.56
N ASP A 512 -18.69 21.73 -5.70
CA ASP A 512 -18.55 22.60 -6.86
C ASP A 512 -18.17 21.79 -8.12
N LEU A 513 -17.36 20.74 -7.96
CA LEU A 513 -17.11 19.76 -9.03
C LEU A 513 -18.34 18.90 -9.40
N GLY A 514 -19.39 18.88 -8.57
CA GLY A 514 -20.54 17.98 -8.76
C GLY A 514 -20.18 16.49 -8.58
N TYR A 515 -19.00 16.17 -8.10
CA TYR A 515 -18.45 14.82 -7.97
C TYR A 515 -18.42 14.38 -6.51
N MET A 516 -18.73 13.12 -6.26
CA MET A 516 -18.56 12.48 -4.96
C MET A 516 -17.76 11.19 -5.13
N PRO A 517 -16.59 11.07 -4.49
CA PRO A 517 -15.78 9.87 -4.57
C PRO A 517 -16.52 8.65 -3.99
N GLU A 518 -16.51 7.53 -4.71
CA GLU A 518 -17.02 6.27 -4.18
C GLU A 518 -16.08 5.71 -3.08
N GLN A 519 -14.79 5.91 -3.24
CA GLN A 519 -13.76 5.47 -2.30
C GLN A 519 -13.06 6.69 -1.70
N VAL A 520 -12.94 6.70 -0.39
CA VAL A 520 -12.19 7.69 0.39
C VAL A 520 -11.00 7.01 1.02
N GLN A 521 -9.83 7.61 0.88
CA GLN A 521 -8.64 7.21 1.59
C GLN A 521 -8.46 8.10 2.81
N ASP A 522 -8.33 7.48 3.99
CA ASP A 522 -7.79 8.19 5.15
C ASP A 522 -6.27 8.09 5.13
N PHE A 523 -5.62 9.09 5.70
CA PHE A 523 -4.18 9.02 5.94
C PHE A 523 -3.83 7.76 6.73
N TYR A 524 -2.97 6.94 6.13
CA TYR A 524 -2.48 5.70 6.72
C TYR A 524 -1.07 5.92 7.28
N PRO A 525 -0.87 5.89 8.61
CA PRO A 525 0.46 6.07 9.19
C PRO A 525 1.40 4.90 8.87
N THR A 526 1.99 4.94 7.69
CA THR A 526 2.98 3.96 7.24
C THR A 526 4.32 4.22 7.92
N PRO A 527 5.00 3.23 8.50
CA PRO A 527 6.29 3.43 9.14
C PRO A 527 7.30 4.15 8.25
N SER A 528 8.22 4.88 8.86
CA SER A 528 9.32 5.58 8.17
C SER A 528 8.87 6.60 7.11
N THR A 529 7.78 7.33 7.37
CA THR A 529 7.38 8.48 6.55
C THR A 529 7.34 9.76 7.39
N ILE A 530 7.58 10.91 6.74
CA ILE A 530 7.53 12.23 7.41
C ILE A 530 6.15 12.44 8.06
N SER A 531 5.07 12.13 7.34
CA SER A 531 3.70 12.27 7.86
C SER A 531 3.41 11.36 9.04
N THR A 532 4.00 10.18 9.09
CA THR A 532 3.88 9.27 10.25
C THR A 532 4.66 9.80 11.45
N CYS A 533 5.84 10.39 11.22
CA CYS A 533 6.57 11.09 12.28
C CYS A 533 5.74 12.24 12.83
N MET A 534 5.16 13.11 11.98
CA MET A 534 4.23 14.17 12.41
C MET A 534 3.05 13.62 13.20
N TYR A 535 2.45 12.53 12.72
CA TYR A 535 1.30 11.88 13.35
C TYR A 535 1.61 11.41 14.78
N TYR A 536 2.76 10.80 14.99
CA TYR A 536 3.19 10.30 16.30
C TYR A 536 3.61 11.42 17.23
N THR A 537 4.48 12.32 16.76
CA THR A 537 5.17 13.31 17.58
C THR A 537 4.37 14.60 17.77
N GLY A 538 3.54 14.97 16.80
CA GLY A 538 2.84 16.27 16.79
C GLY A 538 3.71 17.42 16.29
N VAL A 539 4.89 17.15 15.74
CA VAL A 539 5.78 18.16 15.14
C VAL A 539 6.21 17.78 13.75
N ASP A 540 6.48 18.76 12.90
CA ASP A 540 7.15 18.54 11.62
C ASP A 540 8.65 18.31 11.86
N PRO A 541 9.19 17.09 11.57
CA PRO A 541 10.58 16.78 11.86
C PRO A 541 11.59 17.64 11.09
N ARG A 542 11.15 18.29 9.99
CA ARG A 542 11.99 19.18 9.17
C ARG A 542 12.24 20.52 9.83
N THR A 543 11.31 20.99 10.65
CA THR A 543 11.31 22.34 11.26
C THR A 543 11.18 22.34 12.77
N MET A 544 10.83 21.19 13.35
CA MET A 544 10.46 21.01 14.78
C MET A 544 9.28 21.87 15.24
N LYS A 545 8.50 22.43 14.31
CA LYS A 545 7.30 23.21 14.63
C LYS A 545 6.11 22.30 14.89
N PRO A 546 5.21 22.67 15.82
CA PRO A 546 3.98 21.93 16.08
C PRO A 546 3.11 21.79 14.84
N VAL A 547 2.48 20.62 14.70
CA VAL A 547 1.54 20.29 13.61
C VAL A 547 0.27 19.75 14.23
N TYR A 548 -0.87 20.26 13.78
CA TYR A 548 -2.16 19.69 14.14
C TYR A 548 -2.32 18.28 13.60
N VAL A 549 -2.79 17.35 14.43
CA VAL A 549 -2.96 15.94 14.02
C VAL A 549 -4.34 15.44 14.44
N PRO A 550 -5.22 15.06 13.50
CA PRO A 550 -6.52 14.49 13.81
C PRO A 550 -6.35 13.04 14.32
N LYS A 551 -6.19 12.88 15.63
CA LYS A 551 -5.98 11.56 16.27
C LYS A 551 -7.28 10.91 16.73
N ASN A 552 -8.29 11.71 17.07
CA ASN A 552 -9.57 11.23 17.55
C ASN A 552 -10.31 10.43 16.46
N PRO A 553 -10.72 9.17 16.71
CA PRO A 553 -11.45 8.37 15.72
C PRO A 553 -12.76 9.01 15.23
N HIS A 554 -13.47 9.73 16.10
CA HIS A 554 -14.71 10.41 15.77
C HIS A 554 -14.44 11.60 14.82
N GLU A 555 -13.40 12.39 15.10
CA GLU A 555 -12.95 13.46 14.20
C GLU A 555 -12.56 12.92 12.81
N LYS A 556 -11.80 11.80 12.76
CA LYS A 556 -11.48 11.15 11.48
C LYS A 556 -12.73 10.70 10.73
N ALA A 557 -13.74 10.19 11.45
CA ALA A 557 -15.01 9.81 10.86
C ALA A 557 -15.75 11.00 10.28
N MET A 558 -15.72 12.17 10.96
CA MET A 558 -16.30 13.42 10.46
C MET A 558 -15.59 13.92 9.21
N GLN A 559 -14.24 13.97 9.21
CA GLN A 559 -13.47 14.40 8.04
C GLN A 559 -13.71 13.49 6.82
N ARG A 560 -13.82 12.18 7.04
CA ARG A 560 -14.21 11.23 5.99
C ARG A 560 -15.63 11.46 5.50
N ALA A 561 -16.58 11.67 6.43
CA ALA A 561 -17.98 11.90 6.10
C ALA A 561 -18.18 13.14 5.23
N LEU A 562 -17.37 14.19 5.44
CA LEU A 562 -17.38 15.41 4.62
C LEU A 562 -17.03 15.13 3.15
N ILE A 563 -16.10 14.21 2.85
CA ILE A 563 -15.78 13.83 1.46
C ILE A 563 -16.98 13.11 0.79
N GLN A 564 -17.79 12.41 1.59
CA GLN A 564 -18.99 11.70 1.13
C GLN A 564 -20.28 12.32 1.71
N TYR A 565 -20.35 13.65 1.76
CA TYR A 565 -21.42 14.40 2.43
C TYR A 565 -22.84 14.10 1.88
N ARG A 566 -22.97 13.67 0.62
CA ARG A 566 -24.27 13.28 0.02
C ARG A 566 -24.77 11.93 0.50
N ASN A 567 -23.94 11.11 1.15
CA ASN A 567 -24.35 9.82 1.67
C ASN A 567 -25.29 10.04 2.89
N PRO A 568 -26.56 9.57 2.84
CA PRO A 568 -27.51 9.78 3.92
C PRO A 568 -27.05 9.24 5.29
N LYS A 569 -26.19 8.22 5.28
CA LYS A 569 -25.62 7.64 6.52
C LYS A 569 -24.62 8.57 7.22
N ASN A 570 -24.05 9.52 6.49
CA ASN A 570 -23.06 10.46 6.99
C ASN A 570 -23.67 11.78 7.54
N TYR A 571 -25.00 11.95 7.44
CA TYR A 571 -25.67 13.19 7.73
C TYR A 571 -25.32 13.79 9.11
N ASP A 572 -25.41 12.99 10.17
CA ASP A 572 -25.17 13.45 11.54
C ASP A 572 -23.70 13.87 11.76
N LEU A 573 -22.76 13.09 11.19
CA LEU A 573 -21.33 13.40 11.23
C LEU A 573 -21.02 14.69 10.45
N VAL A 574 -21.64 14.89 9.29
CA VAL A 574 -21.47 16.11 8.48
C VAL A 574 -22.04 17.32 9.21
N MET A 575 -23.24 17.20 9.80
CA MET A 575 -23.86 18.26 10.59
C MET A 575 -22.98 18.67 11.78
N GLU A 576 -22.45 17.71 12.51
CA GLU A 576 -21.53 17.94 13.63
C GLU A 576 -20.22 18.61 13.17
N ALA A 577 -19.64 18.12 12.07
CA ALA A 577 -18.45 18.69 11.47
C ALA A 577 -18.63 20.15 11.06
N LEU A 578 -19.76 20.49 10.45
CA LEU A 578 -20.09 21.86 10.05
C LEU A 578 -20.27 22.77 11.26
N ARG A 579 -20.87 22.27 12.36
CA ARG A 579 -20.99 23.01 13.61
C ARG A 579 -19.63 23.30 14.24
N ILE A 580 -18.73 22.28 14.29
CA ILE A 580 -17.37 22.44 14.82
C ILE A 580 -16.55 23.42 13.97
N ALA A 581 -16.75 23.43 12.66
CA ALA A 581 -16.05 24.31 11.74
C ALA A 581 -16.66 25.74 11.69
N ASP A 582 -17.75 25.98 12.41
CA ASP A 582 -18.56 27.24 12.35
C ASP A 582 -19.03 27.55 10.91
N ARG A 583 -19.54 26.52 10.21
CA ARG A 583 -19.99 26.60 8.81
C ARG A 583 -21.43 26.13 8.64
N MET A 584 -22.30 26.58 9.54
CA MET A 584 -23.76 26.31 9.45
C MET A 584 -24.42 26.96 8.23
N ASP A 585 -23.75 27.93 7.59
CA ASP A 585 -24.11 28.48 6.28
C ASP A 585 -24.19 27.44 5.16
N LEU A 586 -23.53 26.29 5.34
CA LEU A 586 -23.55 25.17 4.39
C LEU A 586 -24.69 24.17 4.63
N VAL A 587 -25.60 24.48 5.56
CA VAL A 587 -26.83 23.71 5.81
C VAL A 587 -28.04 24.51 5.33
N GLY A 588 -28.65 24.09 4.23
CA GLY A 588 -29.76 24.82 3.64
C GLY A 588 -30.24 24.19 2.35
N PHE A 589 -30.96 24.99 1.56
CA PHE A 589 -31.55 24.56 0.29
C PHE A 589 -30.82 25.14 -0.93
N ASP A 590 -29.93 26.10 -0.72
CA ASP A 590 -29.16 26.76 -1.77
C ASP A 590 -28.13 25.84 -2.39
N GLU A 591 -27.68 26.13 -3.61
CA GLU A 591 -26.64 25.38 -4.33
C GLU A 591 -25.30 25.35 -3.57
N LYS A 592 -25.04 26.37 -2.74
CA LYS A 592 -23.84 26.46 -1.91
C LYS A 592 -23.86 25.50 -0.70
N CYS A 593 -25.02 24.94 -0.34
CA CYS A 593 -25.15 24.08 0.82
C CYS A 593 -24.68 22.66 0.54
N LEU A 594 -24.02 22.03 1.50
CA LEU A 594 -23.59 20.64 1.44
C LEU A 594 -24.73 19.68 1.76
N ILE A 595 -25.54 20.02 2.78
CA ILE A 595 -26.66 19.19 3.25
C ILE A 595 -27.90 20.04 3.48
N ARG A 596 -29.07 19.40 3.33
CA ARG A 596 -30.36 20.02 3.67
C ARG A 596 -30.70 19.84 5.13
N PRO A 597 -31.37 20.81 5.79
CA PRO A 597 -31.81 20.63 7.16
C PRO A 597 -32.78 19.46 7.26
N ARG A 598 -32.60 18.63 8.27
CA ARG A 598 -33.51 17.53 8.63
C ARG A 598 -33.95 17.74 10.07
N LYS A 599 -35.21 17.40 10.41
CA LYS A 599 -35.64 17.34 11.80
C LYS A 599 -34.83 16.24 12.52
N LEU A 600 -34.13 16.59 13.58
CA LEU A 600 -33.41 15.62 14.41
C LEU A 600 -34.39 14.55 14.94
N HIS A 601 -33.90 13.32 15.12
CA HIS A 601 -34.76 12.20 15.57
C HIS A 601 -35.39 12.46 16.92
N SER A 602 -34.75 13.29 17.77
CA SER A 602 -35.27 13.78 19.05
C SER A 602 -36.50 14.68 18.90
N GLU A 603 -36.54 15.52 17.87
CA GLU A 603 -37.70 16.39 17.61
C GLU A 603 -38.87 15.59 17.03
N LYS A 604 -38.61 14.53 16.28
CA LYS A 604 -39.64 13.60 15.79
C LYS A 604 -40.29 12.77 16.90
N MET A 605 -39.56 12.47 17.98
CA MET A 605 -40.13 11.82 19.16
C MET A 605 -40.99 12.78 19.99
N GLN A 606 -40.62 14.06 20.09
CA GLN A 606 -41.42 15.06 20.77
C GLN A 606 -42.70 15.41 20.03
N GLU A 607 -42.67 15.50 18.69
CA GLU A 607 -43.89 15.69 17.89
C GLU A 607 -44.85 14.49 17.98
N LYS A 608 -44.33 13.25 18.01
CA LYS A 608 -45.17 12.06 18.21
C LYS A 608 -45.82 11.99 19.60
N ASN A 609 -45.15 12.50 20.61
CA ASN A 609 -45.71 12.58 21.99
C ASN A 609 -46.55 13.83 22.24
N GLY A 610 -46.49 14.84 21.38
CA GLY A 610 -47.27 16.08 21.49
C GLY A 610 -48.66 16.02 20.84
N TYR A 611 -48.99 14.96 20.08
CA TYR A 611 -50.29 14.87 19.38
C TYR A 611 -51.36 14.01 20.08
N SER A 612 -51.13 13.57 21.32
CA SER A 612 -52.13 12.81 22.08
C SER A 612 -52.74 13.63 23.24
N GLY A 613 -53.10 14.89 22.99
CA GLY A 613 -53.71 15.71 24.02
C GLY A 613 -54.48 16.90 23.50
N ARG A 614 -55.59 16.68 22.78
CA ARG A 614 -56.71 17.60 22.69
C ARG A 614 -58.02 16.84 22.56
N ASN A 615 -58.66 16.68 23.70
CA ASN A 615 -60.06 16.31 23.84
C ASN A 615 -60.93 17.39 23.24
N HIS A 616 -61.91 17.01 22.46
CA HIS A 616 -63.16 17.72 22.37
C HIS A 616 -64.30 16.80 22.83
N GLY A 617 -64.92 17.25 23.87
CA GLY A 617 -66.12 16.68 24.38
C GLY A 617 -67.35 16.93 23.43
N GLY A 618 -68.26 16.00 23.45
CA GLY A 618 -69.56 16.04 22.76
C GLY A 618 -70.35 14.81 23.12
N THR A 619 -71.39 15.05 23.90
CA THR A 619 -72.38 14.21 24.52
C THR A 619 -73.19 13.34 23.59
N HIS A 620 -73.77 12.29 24.20
CA HIS A 620 -75.03 11.53 23.99
C HIS A 620 -74.96 10.11 23.46
N GLY A 621 -75.41 9.20 24.32
CA GLY A 621 -76.56 8.32 24.08
C GLY A 621 -76.25 6.84 23.94
N GLY A 622 -76.41 6.11 24.99
CA GLY A 622 -77.34 4.96 25.06
C GLY A 622 -76.88 3.58 24.68
N THR A 623 -76.98 2.74 25.68
CA THR A 623 -77.46 1.33 25.76
C THR A 623 -76.47 0.19 25.67
N ASP A 624 -76.28 -0.36 26.85
CA ASP A 624 -76.41 -1.79 27.30
C ASP A 624 -75.88 -2.96 26.43
N ARG A 625 -74.98 -3.72 26.97
CA ARG A 625 -75.17 -5.05 27.54
C ARG A 625 -73.86 -5.86 27.67
N LYS A 626 -73.60 -6.14 28.97
CA LYS A 626 -73.19 -7.43 29.60
C LYS A 626 -72.19 -8.34 28.79
N SER A 627 -71.16 -8.86 29.31
CA SER A 627 -70.79 -9.35 30.66
C SER A 627 -69.51 -10.15 30.61
N LYS A 628 -68.82 -10.15 31.74
CA LYS A 628 -68.03 -11.16 32.42
C LYS A 628 -66.53 -11.11 32.23
N ASN A 629 -65.95 -10.58 33.26
CA ASN A 629 -64.70 -10.99 33.91
C ASN A 629 -64.90 -12.39 34.59
N PRO A 630 -63.90 -13.10 35.17
CA PRO A 630 -62.83 -12.55 35.95
C PRO A 630 -61.51 -13.37 36.06
N ASN A 631 -60.56 -12.76 36.75
CA ASN A 631 -59.51 -13.31 37.62
C ASN A 631 -58.25 -13.89 36.95
N GLY A 632 -57.08 -13.68 37.44
CA GLY A 632 -56.63 -13.00 38.66
C GLY A 632 -55.14 -13.22 38.85
N ASN A 633 -54.53 -12.29 39.52
CA ASN A 633 -53.39 -12.34 40.42
C ASN A 633 -52.02 -12.80 39.89
N SER A 634 -51.06 -11.96 39.91
CA SER A 634 -50.27 -11.24 40.93
C SER A 634 -48.89 -11.84 41.20
N LYS A 635 -47.93 -10.94 41.26
CA LYS A 635 -46.69 -10.97 42.04
C LYS A 635 -45.35 -11.23 41.35
N ASN A 636 -44.63 -10.17 41.20
CA ASN A 636 -43.16 -10.05 41.37
C ASN A 636 -42.85 -10.31 42.89
N PRO A 637 -41.59 -10.56 43.32
CA PRO A 637 -40.29 -10.10 42.82
C PRO A 637 -39.09 -11.07 43.12
N GLY A 638 -37.89 -10.70 42.62
CA GLY A 638 -36.69 -10.95 43.42
C GLY A 638 -35.51 -11.67 42.79
N LYS A 639 -34.46 -10.93 42.52
CA LYS A 639 -33.00 -11.15 42.69
C LYS A 639 -32.47 -12.56 42.90
N THR A 640 -31.42 -12.99 42.19
CA THR A 640 -30.00 -13.06 42.59
C THR A 640 -29.23 -14.13 41.79
N ASN A 641 -27.99 -13.71 41.43
CA ASN A 641 -26.73 -14.42 41.24
C ASN A 641 -26.65 -15.96 41.18
N GLY A 642 -25.74 -16.39 40.27
CA GLY A 642 -24.99 -17.61 40.56
C GLY A 642 -24.39 -18.36 39.38
N ASN A 643 -23.12 -18.32 39.33
CA ASN A 643 -22.10 -19.05 38.57
C ASN A 643 -22.30 -20.57 38.34
N TYR A 644 -21.60 -21.04 37.33
CA TYR A 644 -20.79 -22.26 37.23
C TYR A 644 -21.18 -23.37 36.24
N LYS A 645 -20.18 -23.61 35.36
CA LYS A 645 -19.60 -24.89 34.88
C LYS A 645 -20.34 -25.82 33.90
N ASN A 646 -19.63 -26.00 32.80
CA ASN A 646 -19.54 -27.21 31.95
C ASN A 646 -19.37 -28.51 32.77
N PRO A 647 -19.69 -29.74 32.29
CA PRO A 647 -18.91 -30.42 31.26
C PRO A 647 -19.59 -31.53 30.40
N ASN A 648 -18.99 -31.80 29.26
CA ASN A 648 -18.62 -33.08 28.61
C ASN A 648 -19.61 -34.21 28.27
N ALA A 649 -19.30 -34.73 27.06
CA ALA A 649 -19.41 -36.17 26.59
C ALA A 649 -20.76 -36.60 25.99
N GLY A 650 -20.85 -37.21 24.87
CA GLY A 650 -20.02 -38.03 24.03
C GLY A 650 -20.85 -38.95 23.13
N HIS A 651 -20.29 -39.36 22.02
CA HIS A 651 -20.54 -40.60 21.24
C HIS A 651 -21.86 -40.80 20.46
N LYS A 652 -21.90 -41.16 19.26
CA LYS A 652 -21.35 -42.12 18.29
C LYS A 652 -22.32 -42.39 17.12
N ASN A 653 -21.76 -42.49 15.91
CA ASN A 653 -22.03 -43.47 14.83
C ASN A 653 -23.44 -43.67 14.25
N THR A 654 -23.66 -43.56 12.94
CA THR A 654 -23.47 -44.63 11.95
C THR A 654 -24.02 -44.24 10.58
N LYS A 655 -23.30 -44.60 9.52
CA LYS A 655 -23.74 -44.74 8.11
C LYS A 655 -24.62 -46.03 7.99
N PRO A 656 -25.30 -46.35 6.85
CA PRO A 656 -24.88 -46.24 5.48
C PRO A 656 -25.98 -46.04 4.36
N ALA A 657 -25.49 -45.73 3.19
CA ALA A 657 -25.79 -46.17 1.80
C ALA A 657 -27.24 -46.38 1.28
N SER A 658 -27.61 -45.77 0.13
CA SER A 658 -27.56 -46.44 -1.19
C SER A 658 -28.37 -45.69 -2.26
N THR A 659 -27.74 -45.57 -3.44
CA THR A 659 -28.26 -45.71 -4.81
C THR A 659 -29.57 -45.01 -5.27
N GLY A 660 -29.43 -44.29 -6.42
CA GLY A 660 -30.56 -44.07 -7.32
C GLY A 660 -30.33 -42.96 -8.37
N ASN A 661 -30.12 -43.37 -9.57
CA ASN A 661 -30.04 -42.62 -10.83
C ASN A 661 -31.22 -41.67 -11.07
N GLY A 662 -30.95 -40.52 -11.73
CA GLY A 662 -31.98 -39.75 -12.37
C GLY A 662 -31.44 -38.52 -13.09
N ARG A 663 -31.39 -38.60 -14.42
CA ARG A 663 -31.08 -37.53 -15.36
C ARG A 663 -32.02 -36.33 -15.23
N GLY A 664 -31.54 -35.13 -15.34
CA GLY A 664 -32.35 -33.94 -15.52
C GLY A 664 -31.48 -32.73 -15.84
N GLU A 665 -31.28 -32.42 -17.14
CA GLU A 665 -30.72 -31.16 -17.64
C GLU A 665 -31.63 -30.00 -17.23
N SER A 666 -31.05 -28.97 -16.65
CA SER A 666 -31.62 -27.63 -16.74
C SER A 666 -30.51 -26.57 -16.70
N SER A 667 -30.40 -25.92 -17.82
CA SER A 667 -29.61 -24.73 -18.11
C SER A 667 -29.95 -23.60 -17.15
N SER A 668 -29.01 -23.10 -16.38
CA SER A 668 -29.10 -21.79 -15.73
C SER A 668 -28.14 -20.79 -16.38
N ARG A 669 -28.73 -19.82 -17.08
CA ARG A 669 -28.08 -18.62 -17.62
C ARG A 669 -27.44 -17.79 -16.51
N PRO A 670 -26.26 -17.18 -16.73
CA PRO A 670 -25.67 -16.28 -15.76
C PRO A 670 -26.44 -14.94 -15.73
N GLN A 671 -26.79 -14.49 -14.55
CA GLN A 671 -27.37 -13.16 -14.33
C GLN A 671 -26.34 -12.07 -14.70
N LYS A 672 -26.69 -11.25 -15.66
CA LYS A 672 -26.01 -10.01 -16.02
C LYS A 672 -26.08 -9.03 -14.84
N LYS A 673 -24.94 -8.65 -14.27
CA LYS A 673 -24.82 -7.48 -13.41
C LYS A 673 -25.20 -6.24 -14.22
N LYS A 674 -26.25 -5.57 -13.81
CA LYS A 674 -26.69 -4.27 -14.36
C LYS A 674 -25.61 -3.23 -14.03
N SER A 675 -24.94 -2.74 -15.05
CA SER A 675 -24.16 -1.50 -14.97
C SER A 675 -25.14 -0.33 -14.80
N ILE A 676 -24.95 0.42 -13.74
CA ILE A 676 -25.71 1.66 -13.53
C ILE A 676 -25.17 2.70 -14.51
N ARG A 677 -25.86 2.81 -15.66
CA ARG A 677 -25.83 3.99 -16.52
C ARG A 677 -26.95 4.92 -16.08
N ASN A 678 -26.64 6.19 -16.07
CA ASN A 678 -27.49 7.35 -15.98
C ASN A 678 -27.60 8.06 -14.64
N VAL A 679 -26.83 9.14 -14.56
CA VAL A 679 -27.38 10.44 -14.16
C VAL A 679 -26.63 11.52 -14.95
N HIS A 680 -27.11 11.86 -16.13
CA HIS A 680 -26.97 13.18 -16.75
C HIS A 680 -27.99 13.32 -17.86
N LYS A 681 -29.15 13.78 -17.49
CA LYS A 681 -30.04 14.59 -18.32
C LYS A 681 -30.64 15.66 -17.42
N ARG A 682 -30.14 16.87 -17.59
CA ARG A 682 -30.93 18.11 -17.57
C ARG A 682 -29.99 19.30 -17.78
N LYS A 683 -30.26 19.91 -18.95
CA LYS A 683 -30.04 21.26 -19.49
C LYS A 683 -28.67 21.90 -19.33
#